data_e359c92ab6bd603d9f40b5791e05d1fb
#
_entry.id   e359c92ab6bd603d9f40b5791e05d1fb
#
_cell.length_a   1.000
_cell.length_b   1.000
_cell.length_c   1.000
_cell.angle_alpha   90.00
_cell.angle_beta   90.00
_cell.angle_gamma   90.00
#
_symmetry.space_group_name_H-M   'P 1'
#
loop_
_entity.id
_entity.type
_entity.pdbx_description
1 polymer ?
#
loop_
_entity_poly.entity_id
_entity_poly.type
_entity_poly.pdbx_seq_one_letter_code
_entity_poly.pdbx_strand_id
1 'polypeptide(L)'
;MRNRRLAPVLAAILAIATFPAQAAIAQPGCDPFQTTPVIDPSIPTAQSFLGFGFGDQEVTVGQSNAYLAAIDAASPRVTTATAATSVQGRHIDYAIVGTPARIGNLAAVRSAIATLRDPGASDAAVAAARASAPVILWVAANVHGGEESGADASLTALYNLAARSDCVVTDILDNAVVVIMPIQNPDGREAETRRNAYGFDMNRDWFARTQPETDGKLEVVRQYPPMLFIDAHEFGFPTYFFPPNADPEYHEIPTVAHDWINGLYSPAIVNQFNRENIKFFHGAPYDFFAIVFGDTVPAEGFHAAGMTFEKADGDPIAVRTHEHFTSIWASLFAGATNRAAILGAWHASWVEAKAQGAAGDLEGNAVFEPKHDLYQDVPDLTVRSYFITPNPDKAFEAQLLVRRLQRMDVQVYQLTAPLDVAHFHGYGNGTAGAATLDPGTYWIPLAQAQKHWIQAMLNEETWIPFDVTYDVTAWSNPLLMNLDGGWTGDDVSPTADLAPQLSAPAWNGPGTPPSVGLFEIPSSTRGFEAAGQARWLFNEVWDLDFTDVTAADIAAGLSGIDVLVIPDGYANYAMQALGAKGKRGLRDWVNAGGRIVAWQGGAVVAAKSGASTAKFSGSHTNMPGTLVRVSLDPASPLAAGVGVLDWVMYQDDARMAPGLGSAVGTFPAFGDPDYATSGLTIGVQTLAGTSVVSDEAVGSGRVISFSIDPTFRGWTQGTQRLLWNAIVGPDPAGFGPGLLAGSKARAAAEKAALDAASALPDVGSAIRIRVSRADAAATAKILARRSSEVIRIDLGNETLFLIANKKDLSVEESAVFTLAIRELGQAGISLIAASVP
;
A
#
# COMPACT_ATOMS: atom_id res chain seq x y z
N MET A 1 -8.51 0.87 -57.20
CA MET A 1 -9.54 -0.18 -57.26
C MET A 1 -8.92 -1.48 -56.83
N ARG A 2 -9.07 -1.87 -55.57
CA ARG A 2 -8.81 -3.22 -55.08
C ARG A 2 -9.85 -3.52 -53.99
N ASN A 3 -10.77 -4.46 -54.36
CA ASN A 3 -11.80 -4.97 -53.48
C ASN A 3 -11.23 -5.63 -52.23
N ARG A 4 -11.53 -5.09 -51.05
CA ARG A 4 -11.42 -5.81 -49.80
C ARG A 4 -12.78 -6.42 -49.49
N ARG A 5 -12.81 -7.74 -49.41
CA ARG A 5 -13.95 -8.53 -48.94
C ARG A 5 -14.13 -8.30 -47.45
N LEU A 6 -15.28 -7.76 -47.08
CA LEU A 6 -15.77 -7.72 -45.71
C LEU A 6 -16.22 -9.12 -45.32
N ALA A 7 -15.56 -9.71 -44.31
CA ALA A 7 -16.10 -10.85 -43.57
C ALA A 7 -17.13 -10.32 -42.56
N PRO A 8 -18.24 -11.03 -42.35
CA PRO A 8 -19.21 -10.61 -41.35
C PRO A 8 -18.65 -10.92 -39.96
N VAL A 9 -18.36 -9.88 -39.17
CA VAL A 9 -18.17 -9.95 -37.74
C VAL A 9 -19.54 -10.25 -37.15
N LEU A 10 -19.68 -11.41 -36.49
CA LEU A 10 -20.80 -11.69 -35.61
C LEU A 10 -20.68 -10.74 -34.42
N ALA A 11 -21.47 -9.70 -34.41
CA ALA A 11 -21.68 -8.87 -33.26
C ALA A 11 -22.41 -9.70 -32.21
N ALA A 12 -21.70 -10.23 -31.21
CA ALA A 12 -22.30 -10.61 -29.96
C ALA A 12 -22.81 -9.33 -29.33
N ILE A 13 -24.13 -9.15 -29.30
CA ILE A 13 -24.76 -8.07 -28.56
C ILE A 13 -24.58 -8.43 -27.09
N LEU A 14 -23.51 -7.91 -26.48
CA LEU A 14 -23.41 -7.81 -25.02
C LEU A 14 -24.55 -6.88 -24.60
N ALA A 15 -25.55 -7.43 -23.95
CA ALA A 15 -26.52 -6.63 -23.23
C ALA A 15 -25.78 -6.00 -22.05
N ILE A 16 -25.26 -4.80 -22.24
CA ILE A 16 -24.87 -3.91 -21.16
C ILE A 16 -26.13 -3.75 -20.32
N ALA A 17 -26.20 -4.44 -19.20
CA ALA A 17 -27.18 -4.18 -18.18
C ALA A 17 -26.83 -2.82 -17.59
N THR A 18 -27.22 -1.74 -18.28
CA THR A 18 -27.32 -0.45 -17.64
C THR A 18 -28.25 -0.67 -16.45
N PHE A 19 -27.70 -0.64 -15.23
CA PHE A 19 -28.54 -0.51 -14.07
C PHE A 19 -29.40 0.74 -14.28
N PRO A 20 -30.72 0.61 -14.48
CA PRO A 20 -31.54 1.78 -14.32
C PRO A 20 -31.26 2.25 -12.91
N ALA A 21 -31.09 3.54 -12.71
CA ALA A 21 -31.13 4.17 -11.38
C ALA A 21 -32.55 3.93 -10.81
N GLN A 22 -32.86 2.68 -10.50
CA GLN A 22 -34.00 2.32 -9.67
C GLN A 22 -33.51 2.54 -8.25
N ALA A 23 -33.92 3.69 -7.71
CA ALA A 23 -33.96 3.85 -6.27
C ALA A 23 -34.47 2.52 -5.68
N ALA A 24 -33.68 1.93 -4.78
CA ALA A 24 -34.10 0.76 -4.05
C ALA A 24 -35.53 1.03 -3.57
N ILE A 25 -36.49 0.29 -4.11
CA ILE A 25 -37.87 0.38 -3.63
C ILE A 25 -37.82 -0.38 -2.31
N ALA A 26 -37.50 0.36 -1.24
CA ALA A 26 -37.73 -0.12 0.11
C ALA A 26 -39.18 -0.61 0.16
N GLN A 27 -39.43 -1.77 0.78
CA GLN A 27 -40.78 -2.21 1.02
C GLN A 27 -41.56 -1.05 1.63
N PRO A 28 -42.79 -0.73 1.17
CA PRO A 28 -43.54 0.39 1.72
C PRO A 28 -43.62 0.26 3.24
N GLY A 29 -42.88 1.10 3.97
CA GLY A 29 -42.90 1.15 5.44
C GLY A 29 -41.64 0.71 6.17
N CYS A 30 -40.57 0.18 5.50
CA CYS A 30 -39.29 -0.12 6.16
C CYS A 30 -38.20 0.92 5.77
N ASP A 31 -38.00 1.92 6.61
CA ASP A 31 -36.95 2.93 6.46
C ASP A 31 -35.87 2.67 7.53
N PRO A 32 -34.58 2.50 7.17
CA PRO A 32 -33.53 2.10 8.10
C PRO A 32 -33.31 3.08 9.26
N PHE A 33 -33.76 4.33 9.13
CA PHE A 33 -33.56 5.38 10.14
C PHE A 33 -34.86 5.91 10.74
N GLN A 34 -36.02 5.58 10.20
CA GLN A 34 -37.35 6.03 10.71
C GLN A 34 -38.17 4.93 11.36
N THR A 35 -37.75 3.66 11.21
CA THR A 35 -38.41 2.52 11.83
C THR A 35 -38.15 2.50 13.33
N THR A 36 -39.24 2.43 14.13
CA THR A 36 -39.13 2.29 15.59
C THR A 36 -38.47 0.95 15.93
N PRO A 37 -37.31 0.91 16.59
CA PRO A 37 -36.64 -0.34 16.90
C PRO A 37 -37.42 -1.14 17.95
N VAL A 38 -37.50 -2.45 17.71
CA VAL A 38 -37.98 -3.43 18.70
C VAL A 38 -36.76 -4.12 19.27
N ILE A 39 -36.40 -3.80 20.51
CA ILE A 39 -35.14 -4.23 21.16
C ILE A 39 -35.41 -5.45 22.06
N ASP A 40 -34.54 -6.44 21.95
CA ASP A 40 -34.44 -7.52 22.91
C ASP A 40 -33.68 -7.05 24.15
N PRO A 41 -34.34 -6.94 25.32
CA PRO A 41 -33.71 -6.42 26.53
C PRO A 41 -32.68 -7.37 27.14
N SER A 42 -32.58 -8.62 26.67
CA SER A 42 -31.58 -9.58 27.14
C SER A 42 -30.18 -9.32 26.54
N ILE A 43 -30.10 -8.57 25.46
CA ILE A 43 -28.81 -8.21 24.83
C ILE A 43 -28.24 -6.99 25.55
N PRO A 44 -26.99 -7.08 26.08
CA PRO A 44 -26.40 -6.00 26.87
C PRO A 44 -26.13 -4.77 26.02
N THR A 45 -26.61 -3.60 26.46
CA THR A 45 -26.23 -2.31 25.86
C THR A 45 -24.81 -1.93 26.28
N ALA A 46 -24.14 -1.04 25.53
CA ALA A 46 -22.87 -0.47 25.92
C ALA A 46 -22.93 0.12 27.34
N GLN A 47 -23.97 0.93 27.64
CA GLN A 47 -24.18 1.53 28.96
C GLN A 47 -24.28 0.48 30.08
N SER A 48 -24.98 -0.64 29.86
CA SER A 48 -25.12 -1.67 30.89
C SER A 48 -23.86 -2.51 31.09
N PHE A 49 -23.04 -2.69 30.06
CA PHE A 49 -21.85 -3.54 30.09
C PHE A 49 -20.56 -2.74 30.39
N LEU A 50 -20.35 -1.62 29.70
CA LEU A 50 -19.16 -0.80 29.82
C LEU A 50 -19.30 0.32 30.87
N GLY A 51 -20.52 0.71 31.20
CA GLY A 51 -20.81 1.84 32.11
C GLY A 51 -20.97 3.18 31.37
N PHE A 52 -20.86 3.19 30.05
CA PHE A 52 -21.03 4.37 29.18
C PHE A 52 -21.63 3.95 27.84
N GLY A 53 -22.19 4.89 27.07
CA GLY A 53 -22.67 4.66 25.71
C GLY A 53 -21.56 4.81 24.68
N PHE A 54 -21.69 4.14 23.52
CA PHE A 54 -20.79 4.39 22.39
C PHE A 54 -20.88 5.86 21.96
N GLY A 55 -19.73 6.49 21.78
CA GLY A 55 -19.61 7.91 21.48
C GLY A 55 -19.62 8.82 22.73
N ASP A 56 -19.83 8.31 23.95
CA ASP A 56 -19.62 9.09 25.19
C ASP A 56 -18.12 9.21 25.50
N GLN A 57 -17.38 8.14 25.27
CA GLN A 57 -15.93 8.04 25.28
C GLN A 57 -15.49 6.87 24.42
N GLU A 58 -14.23 6.87 24.02
CA GLU A 58 -13.63 5.86 23.17
C GLU A 58 -13.47 4.51 23.89
N VAL A 59 -13.76 3.41 23.19
CA VAL A 59 -13.53 2.06 23.74
C VAL A 59 -12.03 1.68 23.66
N THR A 60 -11.51 1.05 24.67
CA THR A 60 -10.19 0.40 24.62
C THR A 60 -10.27 -0.93 23.86
N VAL A 61 -9.12 -1.49 23.45
CA VAL A 61 -9.05 -2.82 22.85
C VAL A 61 -9.70 -3.88 23.75
N GLY A 62 -9.37 -3.86 25.04
CA GLY A 62 -9.94 -4.82 26.01
C GLY A 62 -11.45 -4.69 26.15
N GLN A 63 -11.98 -3.48 26.17
CA GLN A 63 -13.42 -3.22 26.24
C GLN A 63 -14.16 -3.67 24.96
N SER A 64 -13.58 -3.40 23.80
CA SER A 64 -14.12 -3.85 22.50
C SER A 64 -14.21 -5.36 22.43
N ASN A 65 -13.13 -6.08 22.73
CA ASN A 65 -13.10 -7.55 22.69
C ASN A 65 -14.03 -8.17 23.74
N ALA A 66 -14.08 -7.61 24.94
CA ALA A 66 -15.01 -8.07 25.97
C ALA A 66 -16.49 -7.86 25.58
N TYR A 67 -16.80 -6.76 24.90
CA TYR A 67 -18.15 -6.48 24.43
C TYR A 67 -18.54 -7.40 23.27
N LEU A 68 -17.65 -7.67 22.31
CA LEU A 68 -17.86 -8.69 21.28
C LEU A 68 -18.25 -10.04 21.90
N ALA A 69 -17.48 -10.51 22.87
CA ALA A 69 -17.74 -11.78 23.58
C ALA A 69 -19.09 -11.76 24.34
N ALA A 70 -19.44 -10.63 24.94
CA ALA A 70 -20.71 -10.50 25.67
C ALA A 70 -21.93 -10.55 24.73
N ILE A 71 -21.82 -9.96 23.54
CA ILE A 71 -22.88 -10.01 22.52
C ILE A 71 -22.97 -11.41 21.93
N ASP A 72 -21.86 -12.10 21.64
CA ASP A 72 -21.84 -13.51 21.20
C ASP A 72 -22.57 -14.42 22.22
N ALA A 73 -22.24 -14.29 23.48
CA ALA A 73 -22.89 -15.09 24.53
C ALA A 73 -24.39 -14.80 24.70
N ALA A 74 -24.85 -13.60 24.34
CA ALA A 74 -26.23 -13.16 24.54
C ALA A 74 -27.12 -13.38 23.31
N SER A 75 -26.57 -13.40 22.09
CA SER A 75 -27.34 -13.42 20.85
C SER A 75 -26.99 -14.60 19.95
N PRO A 76 -27.93 -15.48 19.58
CA PRO A 76 -27.69 -16.56 18.64
C PRO A 76 -27.44 -16.09 17.19
N ARG A 77 -27.50 -14.78 16.95
CA ARG A 77 -27.24 -14.16 15.65
C ARG A 77 -25.76 -13.81 15.46
N VAL A 78 -24.94 -13.95 16.49
CA VAL A 78 -23.55 -13.51 16.50
C VAL A 78 -22.66 -14.68 16.86
N THR A 79 -21.48 -14.74 16.26
CA THR A 79 -20.35 -15.53 16.73
C THR A 79 -19.10 -14.72 16.57
N THR A 80 -18.17 -14.87 17.50
CA THR A 80 -16.88 -14.15 17.49
C THR A 80 -15.70 -15.09 17.32
N ALA A 81 -14.61 -14.56 16.81
CA ALA A 81 -13.32 -15.25 16.71
C ALA A 81 -12.17 -14.25 16.67
N THR A 82 -10.95 -14.75 16.85
CA THR A 82 -9.72 -13.98 16.74
C THR A 82 -9.09 -14.19 15.37
N ALA A 83 -8.85 -13.11 14.64
CA ALA A 83 -8.19 -13.12 13.33
C ALA A 83 -6.69 -13.32 13.45
N ALA A 84 -6.07 -12.64 14.41
CA ALA A 84 -4.64 -12.69 14.67
C ALA A 84 -4.33 -12.22 16.10
N THR A 85 -3.07 -12.38 16.47
CA THR A 85 -2.47 -11.72 17.62
C THR A 85 -1.46 -10.69 17.11
N SER A 86 -1.54 -9.47 17.62
CA SER A 86 -0.64 -8.37 17.21
C SER A 86 0.80 -8.60 17.67
N VAL A 87 1.71 -7.77 17.21
CA VAL A 87 3.13 -7.80 17.60
C VAL A 87 3.32 -7.76 19.12
N GLN A 88 2.50 -6.99 19.85
CA GLN A 88 2.56 -6.91 21.31
C GLN A 88 1.63 -7.90 22.03
N GLY A 89 1.09 -8.88 21.33
CA GLY A 89 0.31 -9.97 21.93
C GLY A 89 -1.17 -9.67 22.19
N ARG A 90 -1.75 -8.62 21.57
CA ARG A 90 -3.17 -8.28 21.67
C ARG A 90 -3.98 -9.02 20.62
N HIS A 91 -5.16 -9.49 20.98
CA HIS A 91 -6.07 -10.16 20.03
C HIS A 91 -6.77 -9.15 19.12
N ILE A 92 -6.89 -9.51 17.86
CA ILE A 92 -7.70 -8.84 16.85
C ILE A 92 -8.97 -9.65 16.68
N ASP A 93 -9.99 -9.28 17.45
CA ASP A 93 -11.24 -10.02 17.46
C ASP A 93 -12.25 -9.43 16.46
N TYR A 94 -13.09 -10.30 15.91
CA TYR A 94 -14.15 -9.92 14.99
C TYR A 94 -15.42 -10.68 15.27
N ALA A 95 -16.55 -10.14 14.85
CA ALA A 95 -17.86 -10.77 14.91
C ALA A 95 -18.37 -11.11 13.51
N ILE A 96 -19.06 -12.24 13.40
CA ILE A 96 -19.87 -12.62 12.23
C ILE A 96 -21.33 -12.58 12.69
N VAL A 97 -22.15 -11.83 11.94
CA VAL A 97 -23.54 -11.60 12.26
C VAL A 97 -24.44 -12.11 11.13
N GLY A 98 -25.47 -12.85 11.48
CA GLY A 98 -26.42 -13.43 10.52
C GLY A 98 -27.64 -14.00 11.20
N THR A 99 -28.54 -14.64 10.46
CA THR A 99 -29.61 -15.42 11.10
C THR A 99 -29.03 -16.58 11.92
N PRO A 100 -29.69 -17.04 12.99
CA PRO A 100 -29.19 -18.17 13.79
C PRO A 100 -28.91 -19.41 12.92
N ALA A 101 -29.68 -19.64 11.87
CA ALA A 101 -29.48 -20.75 10.95
C ALA A 101 -28.16 -20.61 10.15
N ARG A 102 -27.81 -19.40 9.74
CA ARG A 102 -26.52 -19.12 9.04
C ARG A 102 -25.34 -19.21 9.98
N ILE A 103 -25.44 -18.62 11.17
CA ILE A 103 -24.40 -18.71 12.19
C ILE A 103 -24.13 -20.16 12.58
N GLY A 104 -25.17 -20.97 12.73
CA GLY A 104 -25.05 -22.41 12.99
C GLY A 104 -24.45 -23.22 11.83
N ASN A 105 -24.33 -22.65 10.62
CA ASN A 105 -23.80 -23.35 9.45
C ASN A 105 -23.00 -22.43 8.52
N LEU A 106 -21.99 -21.76 9.03
CA LEU A 106 -21.09 -20.89 8.24
C LEU A 106 -20.33 -21.66 7.15
N ALA A 107 -20.16 -22.99 7.30
CA ALA A 107 -19.55 -23.81 6.26
C ALA A 107 -20.39 -23.83 4.98
N ALA A 108 -21.73 -23.90 5.10
CA ALA A 108 -22.60 -23.81 3.92
C ALA A 108 -22.57 -22.42 3.28
N VAL A 109 -22.48 -21.36 4.09
CA VAL A 109 -22.30 -19.99 3.57
C VAL A 109 -21.03 -19.92 2.73
N ARG A 110 -19.87 -20.33 3.29
CA ARG A 110 -18.59 -20.32 2.57
C ARG A 110 -18.62 -21.16 1.29
N SER A 111 -19.25 -22.32 1.33
CA SER A 111 -19.37 -23.20 0.16
C SER A 111 -20.19 -22.55 -0.96
N ALA A 112 -21.32 -21.92 -0.63
CA ALA A 112 -22.12 -21.23 -1.63
C ALA A 112 -21.37 -20.01 -2.23
N ILE A 113 -20.67 -19.25 -1.42
CA ILE A 113 -19.81 -18.13 -1.86
C ILE A 113 -18.66 -18.63 -2.75
N ALA A 114 -17.99 -19.72 -2.39
CA ALA A 114 -16.95 -20.32 -3.21
C ALA A 114 -17.46 -20.76 -4.59
N THR A 115 -18.68 -21.32 -4.65
CA THR A 115 -19.33 -21.67 -5.93
C THR A 115 -19.54 -20.44 -6.81
N LEU A 116 -19.95 -19.30 -6.23
CA LEU A 116 -20.15 -18.05 -6.99
C LEU A 116 -18.82 -17.40 -7.45
N ARG A 117 -17.72 -17.68 -6.76
CA ARG A 117 -16.36 -17.24 -7.19
C ARG A 117 -15.76 -18.12 -8.27
N ASP A 118 -16.28 -19.33 -8.46
CA ASP A 118 -15.75 -20.24 -9.47
C ASP A 118 -16.33 -19.95 -10.85
N PRO A 119 -15.54 -19.38 -11.79
CA PRO A 119 -16.00 -19.13 -13.15
C PRO A 119 -16.20 -20.42 -13.97
N GLY A 120 -15.85 -21.59 -13.43
CA GLY A 120 -16.09 -22.91 -14.02
C GLY A 120 -17.29 -23.64 -13.44
N ALA A 121 -18.00 -23.06 -12.48
CA ALA A 121 -19.18 -23.67 -11.88
C ALA A 121 -20.32 -23.82 -12.90
N SER A 122 -21.08 -24.91 -12.81
CA SER A 122 -22.23 -25.13 -13.70
C SER A 122 -23.37 -24.16 -13.38
N ASP A 123 -24.17 -23.80 -14.39
CA ASP A 123 -25.34 -22.93 -14.23
C ASP A 123 -26.27 -23.40 -13.12
N ALA A 124 -26.48 -24.72 -12.98
CA ALA A 124 -27.31 -25.29 -11.94
C ALA A 124 -26.73 -25.07 -10.54
N ALA A 125 -25.39 -25.23 -10.38
CA ALA A 125 -24.69 -24.95 -9.12
C ALA A 125 -24.74 -23.46 -8.77
N VAL A 126 -24.50 -22.59 -9.75
CA VAL A 126 -24.60 -21.14 -9.59
C VAL A 126 -26.01 -20.70 -9.19
N ALA A 127 -27.05 -21.23 -9.84
CA ALA A 127 -28.45 -20.95 -9.49
C ALA A 127 -28.77 -21.37 -8.06
N ALA A 128 -28.34 -22.57 -7.64
CA ALA A 128 -28.51 -23.07 -6.28
C ALA A 128 -27.78 -22.20 -5.25
N ALA A 129 -26.54 -21.82 -5.57
CA ALA A 129 -25.73 -20.95 -4.72
C ALA A 129 -26.37 -19.55 -4.58
N ARG A 130 -26.82 -18.93 -5.67
CA ARG A 130 -27.53 -17.64 -5.66
C ARG A 130 -28.82 -17.68 -4.85
N ALA A 131 -29.54 -18.83 -4.84
CA ALA A 131 -30.75 -18.98 -4.05
C ALA A 131 -30.45 -18.98 -2.53
N SER A 132 -29.32 -19.52 -2.09
CA SER A 132 -28.99 -19.77 -0.68
C SER A 132 -27.95 -18.80 -0.09
N ALA A 133 -26.98 -18.33 -0.86
CA ALA A 133 -25.92 -17.47 -0.36
C ALA A 133 -26.43 -16.10 0.14
N PRO A 134 -25.94 -15.59 1.28
CA PRO A 134 -26.09 -14.19 1.63
C PRO A 134 -25.11 -13.33 0.81
N VAL A 135 -25.30 -12.01 0.76
CA VAL A 135 -24.21 -11.09 0.50
C VAL A 135 -23.30 -11.01 1.71
N ILE A 136 -21.98 -10.85 1.48
CA ILE A 136 -21.01 -10.68 2.56
C ILE A 136 -20.65 -9.20 2.64
N LEU A 137 -20.97 -8.57 3.77
CA LEU A 137 -20.73 -7.15 3.99
C LEU A 137 -19.75 -6.97 5.16
N TRP A 138 -18.70 -6.23 4.94
CA TRP A 138 -17.66 -5.98 5.93
C TRP A 138 -17.72 -4.57 6.49
N VAL A 139 -17.48 -4.47 7.80
CA VAL A 139 -17.23 -3.22 8.52
C VAL A 139 -15.93 -3.41 9.28
N ALA A 140 -14.88 -2.75 8.83
CA ALA A 140 -13.58 -2.74 9.45
C ALA A 140 -13.23 -1.31 9.88
N ALA A 141 -12.61 -1.15 11.04
CA ALA A 141 -12.28 0.15 11.58
C ALA A 141 -10.93 0.14 12.28
N ASN A 142 -10.42 1.32 12.59
CA ASN A 142 -9.25 1.52 13.42
C ASN A 142 -8.00 0.77 12.91
N VAL A 143 -7.79 0.80 11.58
CA VAL A 143 -6.54 0.34 10.96
C VAL A 143 -5.39 1.28 11.34
N HIS A 144 -5.69 2.56 11.54
CA HIS A 144 -4.84 3.51 12.22
C HIS A 144 -5.30 3.67 13.67
N GLY A 145 -4.40 3.44 14.61
CA GLY A 145 -4.77 3.30 16.02
C GLY A 145 -5.35 4.57 16.66
N GLY A 146 -4.97 5.76 16.20
CA GLY A 146 -5.51 7.03 16.69
C GLY A 146 -6.79 7.50 15.97
N GLU A 147 -7.48 6.65 15.20
CA GLU A 147 -8.71 6.96 14.47
C GLU A 147 -9.87 6.15 15.09
N GLU A 148 -10.49 6.66 16.15
CA GLU A 148 -11.19 5.84 17.12
C GLU A 148 -12.68 5.61 16.84
N SER A 149 -13.37 6.59 16.27
CA SER A 149 -14.85 6.58 16.26
C SER A 149 -15.47 5.51 15.36
N GLY A 150 -14.72 5.04 14.36
CA GLY A 150 -15.13 3.91 13.54
C GLY A 150 -15.32 2.62 14.35
N ALA A 151 -14.50 2.40 15.40
CA ALA A 151 -14.65 1.27 16.30
C ALA A 151 -15.97 1.36 17.08
N ASP A 152 -16.27 2.49 17.70
CA ASP A 152 -17.52 2.71 18.44
C ASP A 152 -18.77 2.59 17.53
N ALA A 153 -18.67 3.12 16.30
CA ALA A 153 -19.74 3.02 15.30
C ALA A 153 -19.99 1.57 14.86
N SER A 154 -18.93 0.79 14.65
CA SER A 154 -19.03 -0.62 14.28
C SER A 154 -19.63 -1.47 15.40
N LEU A 155 -19.28 -1.20 16.65
CA LEU A 155 -19.90 -1.83 17.83
C LEU A 155 -21.37 -1.41 18.01
N THR A 156 -21.71 -0.18 17.65
CA THR A 156 -23.11 0.29 17.60
C THR A 156 -23.90 -0.50 16.56
N ALA A 157 -23.32 -0.73 15.37
CA ALA A 157 -23.94 -1.56 14.34
C ALA A 157 -24.12 -3.01 14.80
N LEU A 158 -23.11 -3.59 15.46
CA LEU A 158 -23.17 -4.94 16.05
C LEU A 158 -24.34 -5.07 17.04
N TYR A 159 -24.46 -4.13 18.00
CA TYR A 159 -25.56 -4.14 18.97
C TYR A 159 -26.91 -4.09 18.26
N ASN A 160 -27.09 -3.19 17.30
CA ASN A 160 -28.35 -3.08 16.57
C ASN A 160 -28.70 -4.37 15.82
N LEU A 161 -27.74 -5.01 15.15
CA LEU A 161 -27.95 -6.27 14.44
C LEU A 161 -28.27 -7.44 15.41
N ALA A 162 -27.66 -7.45 16.58
CA ALA A 162 -27.88 -8.49 17.59
C ALA A 162 -29.21 -8.33 18.34
N ALA A 163 -29.59 -7.09 18.67
CA ALA A 163 -30.66 -6.80 19.61
C ALA A 163 -32.02 -6.44 18.95
N ARG A 164 -32.01 -5.86 17.74
CA ARG A 164 -33.26 -5.41 17.08
C ARG A 164 -33.94 -6.56 16.36
N SER A 165 -35.31 -6.50 16.32
CA SER A 165 -36.16 -7.45 15.61
C SER A 165 -37.18 -6.77 14.67
N ASP A 166 -36.97 -5.50 14.33
CA ASP A 166 -37.80 -4.77 13.34
C ASP A 166 -37.48 -5.20 11.90
N CYS A 167 -38.20 -4.62 10.94
CA CYS A 167 -38.06 -4.96 9.53
C CYS A 167 -36.66 -4.70 8.98
N VAL A 168 -35.98 -3.67 9.44
CA VAL A 168 -34.63 -3.28 8.95
C VAL A 168 -33.63 -4.39 9.22
N VAL A 169 -33.55 -4.82 10.48
CA VAL A 169 -32.63 -5.88 10.88
C VAL A 169 -33.07 -7.23 10.29
N THR A 170 -34.39 -7.50 10.17
CA THR A 170 -34.88 -8.68 9.48
C THR A 170 -34.39 -8.70 8.03
N ASP A 171 -34.57 -7.58 7.28
CA ASP A 171 -34.14 -7.49 5.90
C ASP A 171 -32.60 -7.65 5.76
N ILE A 172 -31.82 -7.06 6.68
CA ILE A 172 -30.36 -7.23 6.66
C ILE A 172 -29.99 -8.69 6.91
N LEU A 173 -30.47 -9.30 7.99
CA LEU A 173 -30.05 -10.65 8.38
C LEU A 173 -30.58 -11.75 7.44
N ASP A 174 -31.77 -11.58 6.84
CA ASP A 174 -32.28 -12.53 5.86
C ASP A 174 -31.51 -12.54 4.55
N ASN A 175 -30.81 -11.44 4.23
CA ASN A 175 -30.12 -11.28 2.96
C ASN A 175 -28.59 -11.24 3.07
N ALA A 176 -28.05 -10.89 4.23
CA ALA A 176 -26.61 -10.69 4.42
C ALA A 176 -26.03 -11.56 5.55
N VAL A 177 -24.72 -11.75 5.48
CA VAL A 177 -23.83 -12.00 6.62
C VAL A 177 -22.93 -10.77 6.75
N VAL A 178 -22.89 -10.19 7.94
CA VAL A 178 -22.08 -9.02 8.23
C VAL A 178 -20.86 -9.44 9.05
N VAL A 179 -19.67 -9.07 8.60
CA VAL A 179 -18.42 -9.27 9.36
C VAL A 179 -17.99 -7.92 9.91
N ILE A 180 -17.76 -7.85 11.21
CA ILE A 180 -17.40 -6.62 11.92
C ILE A 180 -16.08 -6.83 12.65
N MET A 181 -15.06 -6.03 12.30
CA MET A 181 -13.75 -5.98 12.93
C MET A 181 -13.51 -4.57 13.46
N PRO A 182 -13.85 -4.30 14.72
CA PRO A 182 -13.84 -2.93 15.26
C PRO A 182 -12.45 -2.32 15.34
N ILE A 183 -11.42 -3.14 15.64
CA ILE A 183 -10.05 -2.66 15.86
C ILE A 183 -9.09 -3.57 15.10
N GLN A 184 -8.59 -3.06 13.97
CA GLN A 184 -7.64 -3.77 13.11
C GLN A 184 -6.19 -3.67 13.63
N ASN A 185 -5.87 -2.59 14.36
CA ASN A 185 -4.53 -2.28 14.86
C ASN A 185 -4.56 -2.05 16.38
N PRO A 186 -4.61 -3.11 17.19
CA PRO A 186 -4.75 -2.96 18.64
C PRO A 186 -3.52 -2.37 19.31
N ASP A 187 -2.32 -2.54 18.77
CA ASP A 187 -1.10 -1.95 19.33
C ASP A 187 -1.06 -0.44 19.08
N GLY A 188 -1.41 -0.01 17.87
CA GLY A 188 -1.57 1.40 17.56
C GLY A 188 -2.70 2.05 18.35
N ARG A 189 -3.82 1.33 18.57
CA ARG A 189 -4.94 1.80 19.38
C ARG A 189 -4.56 2.12 20.80
N GLU A 190 -3.85 1.21 21.47
CA GLU A 190 -3.39 1.41 22.86
C GLU A 190 -2.30 2.48 22.98
N ALA A 191 -1.56 2.74 21.90
CA ALA A 191 -0.53 3.77 21.86
C ALA A 191 -1.01 5.11 21.28
N GLU A 192 -2.29 5.20 20.90
CA GLU A 192 -2.90 6.37 20.24
C GLU A 192 -2.08 6.85 19.02
N THR A 193 -1.61 5.87 18.22
CA THR A 193 -0.76 6.15 17.05
C THR A 193 -1.29 5.48 15.79
N ARG A 194 -1.02 6.10 14.66
CA ARG A 194 -1.33 5.56 13.33
C ARG A 194 -0.73 4.17 13.10
N ARG A 195 0.49 3.94 13.59
CA ARG A 195 1.33 2.78 13.28
C ARG A 195 1.11 1.62 14.26
N ASN A 196 1.49 0.40 13.83
CA ASN A 196 1.61 -0.73 14.75
C ASN A 196 2.91 -0.67 15.58
N ALA A 197 3.19 -1.69 16.38
CA ALA A 197 4.37 -1.73 17.27
C ALA A 197 5.71 -1.72 16.53
N TYR A 198 5.78 -2.21 15.28
CA TYR A 198 6.95 -2.11 14.42
C TYR A 198 6.99 -0.84 13.56
N GLY A 199 6.11 0.13 13.80
CA GLY A 199 6.08 1.37 13.03
C GLY A 199 5.50 1.22 11.62
N PHE A 200 4.86 0.10 11.28
CA PHE A 200 4.20 -0.09 10.00
C PHE A 200 2.84 0.60 9.96
N ASP A 201 2.55 1.22 8.83
CA ASP A 201 1.21 1.62 8.48
C ASP A 201 0.42 0.40 7.99
N MET A 202 -0.57 0.00 8.78
CA MET A 202 -1.37 -1.18 8.48
C MET A 202 -2.23 -1.01 7.22
N ASN A 203 -2.50 0.26 6.82
CA ASN A 203 -3.16 0.58 5.56
C ASN A 203 -2.17 0.78 4.39
N ARG A 204 -0.96 0.22 4.51
CA ARG A 204 0.07 0.13 3.47
C ARG A 204 0.64 -1.28 3.34
N ASP A 205 0.16 -2.23 4.15
CA ASP A 205 0.68 -3.60 4.21
C ASP A 205 -0.22 -4.64 3.51
N TRP A 206 -1.33 -4.21 2.90
CA TRP A 206 -2.36 -5.11 2.41
C TRP A 206 -1.87 -6.15 1.39
N PHE A 207 -1.09 -5.78 0.37
CA PHE A 207 -0.57 -6.76 -0.58
C PHE A 207 0.67 -7.49 -0.06
N ALA A 208 1.48 -6.81 0.75
CA ALA A 208 2.75 -7.34 1.24
C ALA A 208 2.54 -8.35 2.37
N ARG A 209 1.51 -8.16 3.21
CA ARG A 209 1.13 -9.07 4.32
C ARG A 209 2.30 -9.36 5.24
N THR A 210 3.08 -8.32 5.57
CA THR A 210 4.30 -8.47 6.38
C THR A 210 3.98 -8.51 7.87
N GLN A 211 2.85 -7.89 8.28
CA GLN A 211 2.47 -7.78 9.68
C GLN A 211 1.39 -8.82 10.04
N PRO A 212 1.47 -9.40 11.27
CA PRO A 212 0.51 -10.41 11.69
C PRO A 212 -0.94 -9.91 11.68
N GLU A 213 -1.14 -8.63 11.97
CA GLU A 213 -2.45 -7.97 11.95
C GLU A 213 -3.07 -8.03 10.55
N THR A 214 -2.34 -7.62 9.53
CA THR A 214 -2.79 -7.66 8.13
C THR A 214 -2.95 -9.08 7.65
N ASP A 215 -1.99 -9.95 7.97
CA ASP A 215 -1.99 -11.34 7.50
C ASP A 215 -3.20 -12.10 8.03
N GLY A 216 -3.52 -11.98 9.32
CA GLY A 216 -4.69 -12.61 9.92
C GLY A 216 -6.01 -12.03 9.42
N LYS A 217 -6.10 -10.69 9.28
CA LYS A 217 -7.28 -10.03 8.71
C LYS A 217 -7.58 -10.56 7.29
N LEU A 218 -6.59 -10.57 6.42
CA LEU A 218 -6.77 -11.03 5.04
C LEU A 218 -7.14 -12.52 4.95
N GLU A 219 -6.73 -13.34 5.91
CA GLU A 219 -7.17 -14.73 5.97
C GLU A 219 -8.68 -14.84 6.27
N VAL A 220 -9.21 -13.95 7.12
CA VAL A 220 -10.67 -13.88 7.37
C VAL A 220 -11.40 -13.32 6.15
N VAL A 221 -10.85 -12.27 5.50
CA VAL A 221 -11.41 -11.71 4.25
C VAL A 221 -11.49 -12.79 3.16
N ARG A 222 -10.46 -13.62 3.02
CA ARG A 222 -10.45 -14.73 2.07
C ARG A 222 -11.52 -15.78 2.37
N GLN A 223 -11.78 -16.05 3.65
CA GLN A 223 -12.84 -17.00 4.09
C GLN A 223 -14.25 -16.44 3.90
N TYR A 224 -14.42 -15.13 4.03
CA TYR A 224 -15.66 -14.39 3.88
C TYR A 224 -15.47 -13.23 2.90
N PRO A 225 -15.24 -13.54 1.60
CA PRO A 225 -14.90 -12.52 0.61
C PRO A 225 -16.02 -11.49 0.48
N PRO A 226 -15.69 -10.21 0.63
CA PRO A 226 -16.66 -9.12 0.64
C PRO A 226 -17.29 -8.88 -0.72
N MET A 227 -18.51 -8.35 -0.72
CA MET A 227 -19.13 -7.61 -1.82
C MET A 227 -19.21 -6.11 -1.47
N LEU A 228 -19.08 -5.79 -0.19
CA LEU A 228 -18.83 -4.46 0.35
C LEU A 228 -17.76 -4.59 1.43
N PHE A 229 -16.74 -3.74 1.36
CA PHE A 229 -15.75 -3.59 2.44
C PHE A 229 -15.68 -2.11 2.83
N ILE A 230 -16.12 -1.80 4.04
CA ILE A 230 -16.00 -0.47 4.62
C ILE A 230 -14.73 -0.45 5.46
N ASP A 231 -13.82 0.48 5.16
CA ASP A 231 -12.65 0.82 5.96
C ASP A 231 -12.88 2.20 6.59
N ALA A 232 -13.18 2.22 7.89
CA ALA A 232 -13.57 3.43 8.60
C ALA A 232 -12.35 4.11 9.21
N HIS A 233 -12.11 5.34 8.77
CA HIS A 233 -10.97 6.20 9.06
C HIS A 233 -11.36 7.54 9.66
N GLU A 234 -10.35 8.27 10.14
CA GLU A 234 -10.46 9.67 10.54
C GLU A 234 -9.29 10.49 9.99
N PHE A 235 -9.57 11.73 9.65
CA PHE A 235 -8.55 12.63 9.13
C PHE A 235 -8.86 14.12 9.39
N GLY A 236 -7.91 15.00 9.09
CA GLY A 236 -8.01 16.44 9.37
C GLY A 236 -8.95 17.24 8.47
N PHE A 237 -9.85 16.65 7.69
CA PHE A 237 -10.86 17.40 6.92
C PHE A 237 -12.06 17.82 7.79
N PRO A 238 -12.69 18.98 7.52
CA PRO A 238 -13.78 19.49 8.38
C PRO A 238 -15.14 18.84 8.14
N THR A 239 -15.24 17.85 7.24
CA THR A 239 -16.49 17.21 6.83
C THR A 239 -16.28 15.73 6.59
N TYR A 240 -17.36 14.97 6.49
CA TYR A 240 -17.30 13.55 6.20
C TYR A 240 -16.96 13.29 4.72
N PHE A 241 -16.05 12.34 4.46
CA PHE A 241 -15.72 11.84 3.12
C PHE A 241 -16.17 10.40 2.95
N PHE A 242 -16.65 10.07 1.77
CA PHE A 242 -16.88 8.71 1.31
C PHE A 242 -16.86 8.66 -0.23
N PRO A 243 -16.55 7.49 -0.84
CA PRO A 243 -16.58 7.35 -2.29
C PRO A 243 -17.94 7.70 -2.91
N PRO A 244 -18.01 8.07 -4.21
CA PRO A 244 -16.98 7.85 -5.21
C PRO A 244 -15.79 8.78 -5.06
N ASN A 245 -14.63 8.22 -5.35
CA ASN A 245 -13.39 8.98 -5.46
C ASN A 245 -13.36 9.77 -6.78
N ALA A 246 -12.49 10.76 -6.89
CA ALA A 246 -12.04 11.24 -8.19
C ALA A 246 -10.76 10.50 -8.58
N ASP A 247 -10.28 10.81 -9.77
CA ASP A 247 -8.97 10.34 -10.25
C ASP A 247 -7.85 10.58 -9.20
N PRO A 248 -6.83 9.73 -9.19
CA PRO A 248 -6.65 8.54 -10.00
C PRO A 248 -7.37 7.30 -9.44
N GLU A 249 -7.89 6.47 -10.35
CA GLU A 249 -8.34 5.13 -10.03
C GLU A 249 -7.53 4.13 -10.88
N TYR A 250 -7.17 2.99 -10.30
CA TYR A 250 -6.39 2.00 -11.02
C TYR A 250 -7.26 1.27 -12.06
N HIS A 251 -6.79 1.18 -13.31
CA HIS A 251 -7.59 0.70 -14.41
C HIS A 251 -8.03 -0.78 -14.29
N GLU A 252 -7.32 -1.59 -13.51
CA GLU A 252 -7.67 -3.00 -13.29
C GLU A 252 -8.73 -3.22 -12.21
N ILE A 253 -9.24 -2.17 -11.55
CA ILE A 253 -10.37 -2.31 -10.64
C ILE A 253 -11.61 -2.78 -11.42
N PRO A 254 -12.22 -3.92 -11.05
CA PRO A 254 -13.37 -4.45 -11.76
C PRO A 254 -14.52 -3.44 -11.82
N THR A 255 -15.12 -3.27 -12.99
CA THR A 255 -16.25 -2.34 -13.22
C THR A 255 -17.38 -2.51 -12.21
N VAL A 256 -17.63 -3.74 -11.72
CA VAL A 256 -18.67 -4.02 -10.72
C VAL A 256 -18.45 -3.28 -9.40
N ALA A 257 -17.21 -3.01 -9.00
CA ALA A 257 -16.89 -2.23 -7.81
C ALA A 257 -17.35 -0.77 -7.95
N HIS A 258 -17.04 -0.15 -9.10
CA HIS A 258 -17.50 1.20 -9.41
C HIS A 258 -19.02 1.30 -9.49
N ASP A 259 -19.66 0.34 -10.16
CA ASP A 259 -21.12 0.30 -10.33
C ASP A 259 -21.83 0.29 -8.96
N TRP A 260 -21.30 -0.47 -8.00
CA TRP A 260 -21.90 -0.52 -6.67
C TRP A 260 -21.60 0.72 -5.84
N ILE A 261 -20.37 1.25 -5.91
CA ILE A 261 -20.03 2.50 -5.23
C ILE A 261 -20.92 3.62 -5.74
N ASN A 262 -20.95 3.84 -7.06
CA ASN A 262 -21.63 4.96 -7.68
C ASN A 262 -23.16 4.81 -7.71
N GLY A 263 -23.67 3.60 -7.98
CA GLY A 263 -25.08 3.34 -8.22
C GLY A 263 -25.88 2.89 -7.00
N LEU A 264 -25.23 2.40 -5.95
CA LEU A 264 -25.91 1.78 -4.81
C LEU A 264 -25.51 2.40 -3.47
N TYR A 265 -24.24 2.27 -3.07
CA TYR A 265 -23.84 2.62 -1.70
C TYR A 265 -23.75 4.13 -1.47
N SER A 266 -23.07 4.86 -2.35
CA SER A 266 -22.98 6.32 -2.22
C SER A 266 -24.34 7.01 -2.25
N PRO A 267 -25.27 6.70 -3.16
CA PRO A 267 -26.61 7.27 -3.11
C PRO A 267 -27.36 6.98 -1.81
N ALA A 268 -27.17 5.80 -1.21
CA ALA A 268 -27.82 5.46 0.07
C ALA A 268 -27.30 6.36 1.21
N ILE A 269 -25.97 6.57 1.27
CA ILE A 269 -25.34 7.46 2.26
C ILE A 269 -25.76 8.92 2.03
N VAL A 270 -25.67 9.41 0.78
CA VAL A 270 -26.08 10.79 0.40
C VAL A 270 -27.50 11.09 0.82
N ASN A 271 -28.43 10.15 0.55
CA ASN A 271 -29.84 10.34 0.93
C ASN A 271 -30.00 10.51 2.43
N GLN A 272 -29.31 9.72 3.24
CA GLN A 272 -29.43 9.81 4.69
C GLN A 272 -28.71 11.02 5.27
N PHE A 273 -27.50 11.32 4.79
CA PHE A 273 -26.75 12.49 5.23
C PHE A 273 -27.51 13.80 4.93
N ASN A 274 -28.16 13.89 3.78
CA ASN A 274 -29.03 15.02 3.46
C ASN A 274 -30.24 15.15 4.39
N ARG A 275 -30.84 14.02 4.82
CA ARG A 275 -31.96 14.05 5.79
C ARG A 275 -31.53 14.56 7.17
N GLU A 276 -30.31 14.23 7.58
CA GLU A 276 -29.75 14.61 8.89
C GLU A 276 -28.97 15.92 8.84
N ASN A 277 -28.83 16.54 7.65
CA ASN A 277 -27.98 17.71 7.40
C ASN A 277 -26.50 17.50 7.77
N ILE A 278 -26.00 16.26 7.65
CA ILE A 278 -24.59 15.93 7.79
C ILE A 278 -23.85 16.48 6.57
N LYS A 279 -22.76 17.19 6.82
CA LYS A 279 -21.91 17.72 5.75
C LYS A 279 -20.96 16.66 5.26
N PHE A 280 -20.87 16.49 3.97
CA PHE A 280 -19.99 15.53 3.33
C PHE A 280 -19.44 16.07 2.02
N PHE A 281 -18.43 15.40 1.53
CA PHE A 281 -17.94 15.56 0.16
C PHE A 281 -17.52 14.20 -0.41
N HIS A 282 -17.41 14.12 -1.71
CA HIS A 282 -16.82 13.02 -2.46
C HIS A 282 -16.23 13.56 -3.77
N GLY A 283 -15.59 12.69 -4.57
CA GLY A 283 -14.89 13.14 -5.77
C GLY A 283 -13.58 13.87 -5.48
N ALA A 284 -12.89 13.51 -4.39
CA ALA A 284 -11.52 13.93 -4.14
C ALA A 284 -10.53 12.94 -4.79
N PRO A 285 -9.36 13.38 -5.28
CA PRO A 285 -8.27 12.48 -5.63
C PRO A 285 -7.73 11.86 -4.34
N TYR A 286 -8.13 10.63 -4.08
CA TYR A 286 -7.87 9.94 -2.84
C TYR A 286 -7.50 8.48 -3.15
N ASP A 287 -7.59 7.57 -2.22
CA ASP A 287 -7.30 6.15 -2.40
C ASP A 287 -7.91 5.57 -3.69
N PHE A 288 -7.95 4.30 -3.91
CA PHE A 288 -8.48 3.59 -5.07
C PHE A 288 -7.55 3.56 -6.30
N PHE A 289 -6.25 3.82 -6.07
CA PHE A 289 -5.22 3.71 -7.10
C PHE A 289 -4.18 2.62 -6.76
N ALA A 290 -3.45 2.75 -5.67
CA ALA A 290 -2.42 1.78 -5.31
C ALA A 290 -3.00 0.58 -4.55
N ILE A 291 -2.56 -0.64 -4.88
CA ILE A 291 -3.01 -1.89 -4.23
C ILE A 291 -2.48 -2.07 -2.79
N VAL A 292 -2.41 -0.98 -2.07
CA VAL A 292 -1.88 -0.94 -0.69
C VAL A 292 -2.95 -0.65 0.34
N PHE A 293 -4.13 -0.18 -0.10
CA PHE A 293 -5.19 0.37 0.75
C PHE A 293 -6.32 -0.60 1.05
N GLY A 294 -7.07 -0.29 2.11
CA GLY A 294 -8.22 -1.07 2.57
C GLY A 294 -9.46 -1.00 1.69
N ASP A 295 -9.47 -0.17 0.68
CA ASP A 295 -10.51 -0.12 -0.34
C ASP A 295 -10.07 -0.78 -1.66
N THR A 296 -8.86 -0.50 -2.14
CA THR A 296 -8.34 -1.06 -3.39
C THR A 296 -8.16 -2.56 -3.35
N VAL A 297 -7.57 -3.11 -2.27
CA VAL A 297 -7.32 -4.56 -2.21
C VAL A 297 -8.60 -5.41 -2.15
N PRO A 298 -9.65 -5.03 -1.41
CA PRO A 298 -10.95 -5.69 -1.54
C PRO A 298 -11.56 -5.57 -2.94
N ALA A 299 -11.36 -4.47 -3.64
CA ALA A 299 -11.85 -4.30 -5.02
C ALA A 299 -11.08 -5.20 -6.00
N GLU A 300 -9.76 -5.15 -6.00
CA GLU A 300 -8.90 -5.92 -6.90
C GLU A 300 -8.92 -7.43 -6.61
N GLY A 301 -8.80 -7.81 -5.35
CA GLY A 301 -8.66 -9.21 -4.95
C GLY A 301 -9.97 -9.96 -4.76
N PHE A 302 -11.08 -9.23 -4.55
CA PHE A 302 -12.38 -9.83 -4.20
C PHE A 302 -13.57 -9.26 -4.97
N HIS A 303 -13.37 -8.35 -5.91
CA HIS A 303 -14.39 -7.68 -6.71
C HIS A 303 -15.47 -7.01 -5.84
N ALA A 304 -15.04 -6.36 -4.77
CA ALA A 304 -15.91 -5.71 -3.80
C ALA A 304 -16.04 -4.20 -4.06
N ALA A 305 -17.13 -3.60 -3.62
CA ALA A 305 -17.12 -2.16 -3.37
C ALA A 305 -16.23 -1.89 -2.15
N GLY A 306 -14.97 -1.55 -2.38
CA GLY A 306 -14.06 -1.07 -1.34
C GLY A 306 -14.34 0.40 -1.07
N MET A 307 -14.61 0.77 0.18
CA MET A 307 -15.04 2.12 0.52
C MET A 307 -14.32 2.63 1.77
N THR A 308 -13.41 3.55 1.58
CA THR A 308 -12.84 4.36 2.67
C THR A 308 -13.86 5.40 3.13
N PHE A 309 -14.19 5.38 4.42
CA PHE A 309 -14.97 6.41 5.07
C PHE A 309 -14.05 7.24 5.96
N GLU A 310 -14.08 8.57 5.80
CA GLU A 310 -13.20 9.47 6.53
C GLU A 310 -14.00 10.52 7.29
N LYS A 311 -13.79 10.60 8.58
CA LYS A 311 -14.42 11.59 9.44
C LYS A 311 -13.40 12.55 10.06
N ALA A 312 -13.77 13.82 10.18
CA ALA A 312 -12.93 14.81 10.83
C ALA A 312 -12.61 14.43 12.28
N ASP A 313 -11.34 14.24 12.59
CA ASP A 313 -10.81 13.87 13.91
C ASP A 313 -11.01 14.95 14.99
N GLY A 314 -11.16 16.21 14.58
CA GLY A 314 -11.39 17.36 15.48
C GLY A 314 -12.82 17.51 16.00
N ASP A 315 -13.77 16.73 15.52
CA ASP A 315 -15.16 16.76 16.02
C ASP A 315 -15.32 15.92 17.30
N PRO A 316 -16.31 16.23 18.17
CA PRO A 316 -16.59 15.42 19.34
C PRO A 316 -16.82 13.95 18.98
N ILE A 317 -16.33 13.01 19.79
CA ILE A 317 -16.46 11.56 19.56
C ILE A 317 -17.91 11.13 19.29
N ALA A 318 -18.89 11.71 19.98
CA ALA A 318 -20.30 11.42 19.75
C ALA A 318 -20.76 11.73 18.31
N VAL A 319 -20.26 12.84 17.74
CA VAL A 319 -20.58 13.25 16.37
C VAL A 319 -19.89 12.31 15.39
N ARG A 320 -18.61 12.05 15.60
CA ARG A 320 -17.82 11.15 14.76
C ARG A 320 -18.42 9.75 14.71
N THR A 321 -18.75 9.17 15.87
CA THR A 321 -19.39 7.86 16.01
C THR A 321 -20.77 7.82 15.33
N HIS A 322 -21.59 8.87 15.49
CA HIS A 322 -22.92 8.94 14.87
C HIS A 322 -22.84 8.98 13.35
N GLU A 323 -21.95 9.78 12.78
CA GLU A 323 -21.84 9.92 11.33
C GLU A 323 -21.26 8.67 10.68
N HIS A 324 -20.28 8.01 11.31
CA HIS A 324 -19.81 6.68 10.89
C HIS A 324 -20.91 5.62 10.98
N PHE A 325 -21.63 5.57 12.08
CA PHE A 325 -22.76 4.63 12.21
C PHE A 325 -23.80 4.86 11.11
N THR A 326 -24.13 6.11 10.81
CA THR A 326 -25.13 6.46 9.79
C THR A 326 -24.70 5.96 8.40
N SER A 327 -23.44 6.20 8.00
CA SER A 327 -22.90 5.71 6.71
C SER A 327 -22.84 4.18 6.66
N ILE A 328 -22.34 3.54 7.72
CA ILE A 328 -22.28 2.08 7.84
C ILE A 328 -23.69 1.48 7.73
N TRP A 329 -24.66 1.99 8.50
CA TRP A 329 -26.02 1.44 8.55
C TRP A 329 -26.76 1.60 7.22
N ALA A 330 -26.61 2.75 6.55
CA ALA A 330 -27.16 2.97 5.21
C ALA A 330 -26.59 1.96 4.19
N SER A 331 -25.28 1.72 4.25
CA SER A 331 -24.59 0.80 3.34
C SER A 331 -25.00 -0.66 3.59
N LEU A 332 -25.07 -1.10 4.84
CA LEU A 332 -25.51 -2.45 5.18
C LEU A 332 -26.94 -2.74 4.71
N PHE A 333 -27.86 -1.79 4.91
CA PHE A 333 -29.24 -1.94 4.44
C PHE A 333 -29.32 -1.96 2.91
N ALA A 334 -28.62 -1.08 2.23
CA ALA A 334 -28.57 -1.02 0.77
C ALA A 334 -28.01 -2.32 0.18
N GLY A 335 -26.89 -2.83 0.72
CA GLY A 335 -26.31 -4.10 0.28
C GLY A 335 -27.23 -5.29 0.48
N ALA A 336 -27.83 -5.41 1.64
CA ALA A 336 -28.74 -6.51 1.96
C ALA A 336 -29.99 -6.53 1.07
N THR A 337 -30.63 -5.38 0.88
CA THR A 337 -31.87 -5.27 0.10
C THR A 337 -31.66 -5.46 -1.41
N ASN A 338 -30.40 -5.39 -1.89
CA ASN A 338 -30.02 -5.64 -3.28
C ASN A 338 -29.31 -6.99 -3.51
N ARG A 339 -29.42 -7.92 -2.55
CA ARG A 339 -28.73 -9.22 -2.54
C ARG A 339 -28.76 -9.95 -3.90
N ALA A 340 -29.91 -10.08 -4.54
CA ALA A 340 -30.04 -10.86 -5.76
C ALA A 340 -29.26 -10.26 -6.93
N ALA A 341 -29.26 -8.94 -7.06
CA ALA A 341 -28.50 -8.20 -8.06
C ALA A 341 -27.00 -8.30 -7.79
N ILE A 342 -26.59 -8.08 -6.55
CA ILE A 342 -25.17 -8.15 -6.14
C ILE A 342 -24.60 -9.53 -6.41
N LEU A 343 -25.24 -10.61 -5.95
CA LEU A 343 -24.73 -11.97 -6.17
C LEU A 343 -24.65 -12.34 -7.65
N GLY A 344 -25.57 -11.81 -8.47
CA GLY A 344 -25.54 -12.01 -9.91
C GLY A 344 -24.37 -11.31 -10.59
N ALA A 345 -24.19 -10.03 -10.30
CA ALA A 345 -23.13 -9.23 -10.87
C ALA A 345 -21.74 -9.70 -10.37
N TRP A 346 -21.65 -10.07 -9.10
CA TRP A 346 -20.41 -10.59 -8.52
C TRP A 346 -19.95 -11.89 -9.18
N HIS A 347 -20.84 -12.87 -9.41
CA HIS A 347 -20.50 -14.06 -10.17
C HIS A 347 -20.08 -13.72 -11.60
N ALA A 348 -20.81 -12.82 -12.26
CA ALA A 348 -20.51 -12.43 -13.64
C ALA A 348 -19.11 -11.78 -13.76
N SER A 349 -18.69 -10.97 -12.79
CA SER A 349 -17.36 -10.35 -12.80
C SER A 349 -16.21 -11.36 -12.71
N TRP A 350 -16.36 -12.45 -11.97
CA TRP A 350 -15.37 -13.53 -11.93
C TRP A 350 -15.28 -14.30 -13.26
N VAL A 351 -16.42 -14.50 -13.93
CA VAL A 351 -16.46 -15.11 -15.26
C VAL A 351 -15.81 -14.21 -16.30
N GLU A 352 -16.08 -12.91 -16.22
CA GLU A 352 -15.49 -11.89 -17.09
C GLU A 352 -13.98 -11.79 -16.91
N ALA A 353 -13.49 -11.71 -15.67
CA ALA A 353 -12.06 -11.69 -15.36
C ALA A 353 -11.30 -12.86 -16.00
N LYS A 354 -11.83 -14.08 -15.89
CA LYS A 354 -11.25 -15.25 -16.56
C LYS A 354 -11.27 -15.15 -18.07
N ALA A 355 -12.35 -14.62 -18.66
CA ALA A 355 -12.47 -14.45 -20.10
C ALA A 355 -11.49 -13.39 -20.62
N GLN A 356 -11.36 -12.27 -19.95
CA GLN A 356 -10.36 -11.23 -20.27
C GLN A 356 -8.93 -11.81 -20.21
N GLY A 357 -8.60 -12.53 -19.13
CA GLY A 357 -7.29 -13.17 -19.01
C GLY A 357 -6.99 -14.18 -20.13
N ALA A 358 -8.00 -14.92 -20.61
CA ALA A 358 -7.85 -15.83 -21.75
C ALA A 358 -7.66 -15.08 -23.07
N ALA A 359 -8.35 -13.96 -23.25
CA ALA A 359 -8.20 -13.08 -24.42
C ALA A 359 -6.86 -12.31 -24.37
N GLY A 360 -6.33 -12.09 -23.16
CA GLY A 360 -5.17 -11.24 -22.92
C GLY A 360 -5.54 -9.76 -22.76
N ASP A 361 -6.81 -9.48 -22.54
CA ASP A 361 -7.31 -8.12 -22.41
C ASP A 361 -7.08 -7.62 -20.99
N LEU A 362 -6.60 -6.38 -20.86
CA LEU A 362 -6.60 -5.67 -19.58
C LEU A 362 -8.00 -5.12 -19.31
N GLU A 363 -8.28 -4.79 -18.05
CA GLU A 363 -9.50 -4.05 -17.72
C GLU A 363 -9.38 -2.64 -18.30
N GLY A 364 -10.27 -2.29 -19.19
CA GLY A 364 -10.29 -0.97 -19.84
C GLY A 364 -11.06 0.08 -19.03
N ASN A 365 -11.08 -0.06 -17.73
CA ASN A 365 -11.86 0.80 -16.87
C ASN A 365 -11.23 2.18 -16.76
N ALA A 366 -11.73 3.11 -17.55
CA ALA A 366 -11.30 4.50 -17.57
C ALA A 366 -12.28 5.35 -16.76
N VAL A 367 -12.54 4.96 -15.51
CA VAL A 367 -13.39 5.75 -14.62
C VAL A 367 -12.56 6.88 -14.03
N PHE A 368 -12.63 8.03 -14.66
CA PHE A 368 -12.05 9.28 -14.18
C PHE A 368 -12.94 10.45 -14.59
N GLU A 369 -12.77 11.52 -13.90
CA GLU A 369 -13.47 12.77 -14.20
C GLU A 369 -13.17 13.23 -15.64
N PRO A 370 -14.17 13.36 -16.53
CA PRO A 370 -13.95 13.66 -17.95
C PRO A 370 -13.28 15.02 -18.21
N LYS A 371 -13.15 15.86 -17.20
CA LYS A 371 -12.52 17.20 -17.27
C LYS A 371 -11.01 17.17 -17.06
N HIS A 372 -10.41 16.03 -16.70
CA HIS A 372 -8.97 15.90 -16.59
C HIS A 372 -8.38 15.38 -17.90
N ASP A 373 -7.35 16.05 -18.40
CA ASP A 373 -6.55 15.52 -19.50
C ASP A 373 -5.73 14.34 -19.01
N LEU A 374 -5.72 13.24 -19.74
CA LEU A 374 -4.90 12.09 -19.40
C LEU A 374 -3.41 12.41 -19.55
N TYR A 375 -2.64 12.04 -18.54
CA TYR A 375 -1.18 12.07 -18.59
C TYR A 375 -0.64 10.91 -19.43
N GLN A 376 -1.27 9.75 -19.33
CA GLN A 376 -1.00 8.57 -20.14
C GLN A 376 -2.33 7.99 -20.62
N ASP A 377 -2.33 7.40 -21.79
CA ASP A 377 -3.46 6.60 -22.26
C ASP A 377 -3.53 5.28 -21.48
N VAL A 378 -4.74 4.72 -21.35
CA VAL A 378 -4.91 3.37 -20.79
C VAL A 378 -4.08 2.39 -21.61
N PRO A 379 -3.29 1.49 -20.99
CA PRO A 379 -2.43 0.58 -21.71
C PRO A 379 -3.20 -0.30 -22.71
N ASP A 380 -2.78 -0.29 -23.98
CA ASP A 380 -3.27 -1.19 -25.03
C ASP A 380 -2.27 -2.36 -25.19
N LEU A 381 -2.21 -3.19 -24.14
CA LEU A 381 -1.30 -4.34 -24.06
C LEU A 381 -2.11 -5.64 -24.06
N THR A 382 -1.56 -6.64 -24.70
CA THR A 382 -2.07 -8.02 -24.57
C THR A 382 -1.17 -8.80 -23.64
N VAL A 383 -1.71 -9.23 -22.49
CA VAL A 383 -0.99 -10.00 -21.47
C VAL A 383 -1.77 -11.27 -21.13
N ARG A 384 -1.18 -12.44 -21.36
CA ARG A 384 -1.81 -13.75 -21.08
C ARG A 384 -1.12 -14.53 -19.98
N SER A 385 0.15 -14.31 -19.79
CA SER A 385 0.94 -15.09 -18.82
C SER A 385 2.10 -14.30 -18.25
N TYR A 386 2.32 -14.47 -16.96
CA TYR A 386 3.53 -14.04 -16.26
C TYR A 386 4.41 -15.23 -15.92
N PHE A 387 5.71 -15.00 -15.83
CA PHE A 387 6.72 -16.01 -15.52
C PHE A 387 7.73 -15.48 -14.51
N ILE A 388 8.16 -16.36 -13.58
CA ILE A 388 9.28 -16.11 -12.68
C ILE A 388 10.29 -17.22 -12.95
N THR A 389 11.46 -16.86 -13.50
CA THR A 389 12.48 -17.84 -13.88
C THR A 389 13.33 -18.25 -12.67
N PRO A 390 13.83 -19.48 -12.63
CA PRO A 390 14.62 -19.95 -11.52
C PRO A 390 15.96 -19.19 -11.43
N ASN A 391 16.21 -18.63 -10.27
CA ASN A 391 17.51 -18.08 -9.90
C ASN A 391 17.84 -18.53 -8.46
N PRO A 392 18.89 -19.33 -8.24
CA PRO A 392 19.24 -19.80 -6.91
C PRO A 392 19.50 -18.70 -5.89
N ASP A 393 20.05 -17.57 -6.34
CA ASP A 393 20.36 -16.42 -5.47
C ASP A 393 19.11 -15.66 -5.04
N LYS A 394 18.00 -15.81 -5.76
CA LYS A 394 16.71 -15.12 -5.54
C LYS A 394 15.56 -16.08 -5.16
N ALA A 395 15.92 -17.29 -4.71
CA ALA A 395 14.92 -18.33 -4.39
C ALA A 395 13.97 -17.93 -3.24
N PHE A 396 14.46 -17.18 -2.26
CA PHE A 396 13.66 -16.66 -1.16
C PHE A 396 12.57 -15.71 -1.67
N GLU A 397 12.95 -14.74 -2.48
CA GLU A 397 12.07 -13.71 -3.05
C GLU A 397 11.03 -14.34 -3.98
N ALA A 398 11.44 -15.27 -4.85
CA ALA A 398 10.54 -15.99 -5.74
C ALA A 398 9.49 -16.82 -4.98
N GLN A 399 9.91 -17.56 -3.94
CA GLN A 399 8.98 -18.32 -3.10
C GLN A 399 8.05 -17.42 -2.30
N LEU A 400 8.53 -16.28 -1.82
CA LEU A 400 7.72 -15.30 -1.11
C LEU A 400 6.62 -14.74 -2.02
N LEU A 401 6.95 -14.36 -3.26
CA LEU A 401 5.98 -13.87 -4.22
C LEU A 401 4.94 -14.94 -4.59
N VAL A 402 5.39 -16.16 -4.92
CA VAL A 402 4.47 -17.26 -5.22
C VAL A 402 3.52 -17.53 -4.05
N ARG A 403 4.04 -17.54 -2.82
CA ARG A 403 3.20 -17.69 -1.63
C ARG A 403 2.19 -16.56 -1.46
N ARG A 404 2.59 -15.29 -1.71
CA ARG A 404 1.66 -14.14 -1.67
C ARG A 404 0.51 -14.32 -2.67
N LEU A 405 0.82 -14.75 -3.90
CA LEU A 405 -0.18 -15.04 -4.93
C LEU A 405 -1.12 -16.20 -4.50
N GLN A 406 -0.56 -17.31 -4.05
CA GLN A 406 -1.33 -18.49 -3.60
C GLN A 406 -2.26 -18.16 -2.43
N ARG A 407 -1.87 -17.26 -1.53
CA ARG A 407 -2.70 -16.82 -0.40
C ARG A 407 -3.85 -15.89 -0.79
N MET A 408 -3.92 -15.50 -2.06
CA MET A 408 -5.05 -14.82 -2.68
C MET A 408 -5.78 -15.73 -3.69
N ASP A 409 -5.65 -17.06 -3.53
CA ASP A 409 -6.28 -18.09 -4.35
C ASP A 409 -5.81 -18.08 -5.83
N VAL A 410 -4.64 -17.48 -6.13
CA VAL A 410 -4.03 -17.55 -7.46
C VAL A 410 -3.47 -18.95 -7.72
N GLN A 411 -3.81 -19.51 -8.87
CA GLN A 411 -3.22 -20.76 -9.35
C GLN A 411 -1.87 -20.47 -10.01
N VAL A 412 -0.81 -20.96 -9.40
CA VAL A 412 0.55 -20.87 -9.92
C VAL A 412 1.01 -22.26 -10.35
N TYR A 413 1.58 -22.36 -11.53
CA TYR A 413 2.11 -23.60 -12.08
C TYR A 413 3.63 -23.55 -12.15
N GLN A 414 4.27 -24.72 -12.34
CA GLN A 414 5.70 -24.83 -12.54
C GLN A 414 5.96 -25.63 -13.80
N LEU A 415 6.79 -25.12 -14.69
CA LEU A 415 7.16 -25.80 -15.93
C LEU A 415 7.91 -27.08 -15.62
N THR A 416 7.54 -28.16 -16.31
CA THR A 416 8.23 -29.48 -16.24
C THR A 416 9.00 -29.81 -17.52
N ALA A 417 8.83 -28.99 -18.57
CA ALA A 417 9.58 -29.04 -19.81
C ALA A 417 9.93 -27.61 -20.26
N PRO A 418 10.97 -27.42 -21.11
CA PRO A 418 11.27 -26.13 -21.68
C PRO A 418 10.08 -25.55 -22.48
N LEU A 419 9.89 -24.24 -22.44
CA LEU A 419 8.87 -23.52 -23.17
C LEU A 419 9.50 -22.42 -24.04
N ASP A 420 9.30 -22.53 -25.35
CA ASP A 420 9.67 -21.46 -26.28
C ASP A 420 8.55 -20.42 -26.36
N VAL A 421 8.90 -19.14 -26.15
CA VAL A 421 8.01 -17.99 -26.24
C VAL A 421 8.55 -17.06 -27.32
N ALA A 422 7.72 -16.70 -28.30
CA ALA A 422 8.16 -15.89 -29.42
C ALA A 422 8.31 -14.41 -29.06
N HIS A 423 7.41 -13.90 -28.22
CA HIS A 423 7.37 -12.50 -27.80
C HIS A 423 7.37 -12.42 -26.25
N PHE A 424 8.52 -12.70 -25.67
CA PHE A 424 8.75 -12.63 -24.24
C PHE A 424 9.25 -11.24 -23.85
N HIS A 425 8.56 -10.58 -22.94
CA HIS A 425 8.98 -9.33 -22.31
C HIS A 425 9.64 -9.63 -20.96
N GLY A 426 10.96 -9.53 -20.89
CA GLY A 426 11.67 -9.63 -19.62
C GLY A 426 11.42 -8.39 -18.76
N TYR A 427 11.30 -8.55 -17.45
CA TYR A 427 11.10 -7.44 -16.52
C TYR A 427 12.15 -6.35 -16.70
N GLY A 428 11.71 -5.10 -16.83
CA GLY A 428 12.58 -3.94 -17.10
C GLY A 428 13.09 -3.82 -18.53
N ASN A 429 12.68 -4.71 -19.45
CA ASN A 429 13.09 -4.67 -20.85
C ASN A 429 11.95 -4.13 -21.72
N GLY A 430 12.17 -2.99 -22.38
CA GLY A 430 11.14 -2.32 -23.18
C GLY A 430 10.79 -3.03 -24.50
N THR A 431 11.45 -4.14 -24.88
CA THR A 431 11.21 -4.84 -26.14
C THR A 431 11.05 -6.33 -25.95
N ALA A 432 10.00 -6.91 -26.58
CA ALA A 432 9.85 -8.34 -26.62
C ALA A 432 10.93 -9.03 -27.49
N GLY A 433 11.33 -10.22 -27.08
CA GLY A 433 12.23 -11.09 -27.84
C GLY A 433 11.85 -12.54 -27.71
N ALA A 434 12.39 -13.40 -28.58
CA ALA A 434 12.22 -14.84 -28.41
C ALA A 434 13.04 -15.33 -27.21
N ALA A 435 12.43 -16.17 -26.36
CA ALA A 435 13.08 -16.76 -25.21
C ALA A 435 12.68 -18.22 -25.04
N THR A 436 13.57 -19.03 -24.50
CA THR A 436 13.27 -20.39 -24.02
C THR A 436 13.29 -20.35 -22.49
N LEU A 437 12.16 -20.67 -21.87
CA LEU A 437 12.02 -20.74 -20.42
C LEU A 437 12.29 -22.15 -19.92
N ASP A 438 13.18 -22.29 -18.95
CA ASP A 438 13.62 -23.58 -18.43
C ASP A 438 12.58 -24.26 -17.51
N PRO A 439 12.61 -25.57 -17.36
CA PRO A 439 11.88 -26.28 -16.32
C PRO A 439 12.20 -25.70 -14.93
N GLY A 440 11.17 -25.64 -14.08
CA GLY A 440 11.26 -24.96 -12.78
C GLY A 440 10.79 -23.51 -12.79
N THR A 441 10.61 -22.90 -13.97
CA THR A 441 9.98 -21.58 -14.10
C THR A 441 8.56 -21.63 -13.57
N TYR A 442 8.19 -20.70 -12.71
CA TYR A 442 6.78 -20.50 -12.32
C TYR A 442 6.03 -19.83 -13.45
N TRP A 443 4.86 -20.37 -13.76
CA TRP A 443 3.93 -19.85 -14.75
C TRP A 443 2.63 -19.44 -14.08
N ILE A 444 2.21 -18.20 -14.30
CA ILE A 444 1.01 -17.60 -13.74
C ILE A 444 0.11 -17.14 -14.90
N PRO A 445 -0.84 -18.01 -15.37
CA PRO A 445 -1.78 -17.62 -16.42
C PRO A 445 -2.79 -16.62 -15.91
N LEU A 446 -3.15 -15.63 -16.75
CA LEU A 446 -4.24 -14.70 -16.43
C LEU A 446 -5.64 -15.30 -16.64
N ALA A 447 -5.76 -16.43 -17.38
CA ALA A 447 -7.04 -17.12 -17.64
C ALA A 447 -7.62 -17.80 -16.38
N GLN A 448 -7.73 -17.08 -15.27
CA GLN A 448 -8.27 -17.54 -14.00
C GLN A 448 -9.08 -16.45 -13.29
N ALA A 449 -9.82 -16.82 -12.24
CA ALA A 449 -10.67 -15.89 -11.51
C ALA A 449 -9.91 -14.65 -11.00
N GLN A 450 -8.70 -14.83 -10.51
CA GLN A 450 -7.86 -13.79 -9.90
C GLN A 450 -7.08 -12.92 -10.91
N LYS A 451 -7.57 -12.78 -12.14
CA LYS A 451 -6.91 -12.02 -13.23
C LYS A 451 -6.52 -10.60 -12.80
N HIS A 452 -7.44 -9.86 -12.21
CA HIS A 452 -7.18 -8.48 -11.79
C HIS A 452 -6.10 -8.40 -10.73
N TRP A 453 -6.18 -9.24 -9.69
CA TRP A 453 -5.15 -9.32 -8.66
C TRP A 453 -3.77 -9.70 -9.20
N ILE A 454 -3.71 -10.67 -10.12
CA ILE A 454 -2.45 -11.08 -10.75
C ILE A 454 -1.86 -9.91 -11.54
N GLN A 455 -2.67 -9.25 -12.34
CA GLN A 455 -2.24 -8.09 -13.12
C GLN A 455 -1.74 -6.97 -12.21
N ALA A 456 -2.48 -6.63 -11.16
CA ALA A 456 -2.07 -5.61 -10.20
C ALA A 456 -0.75 -5.95 -9.51
N MET A 457 -0.53 -7.21 -9.12
CA MET A 457 0.68 -7.65 -8.42
C MET A 457 1.92 -7.76 -9.30
N LEU A 458 1.76 -8.13 -10.58
CA LEU A 458 2.88 -8.53 -11.44
C LEU A 458 3.17 -7.55 -12.59
N ASN A 459 2.27 -6.60 -12.83
CA ASN A 459 2.47 -5.57 -13.84
C ASN A 459 3.70 -4.71 -13.50
N GLU A 460 4.54 -4.44 -14.46
CA GLU A 460 5.73 -3.59 -14.29
C GLU A 460 5.49 -2.13 -14.66
N GLU A 461 4.49 -1.86 -15.47
CA GLU A 461 4.12 -0.50 -15.88
C GLU A 461 2.83 -0.07 -15.20
N THR A 462 2.94 0.81 -14.23
CA THR A 462 1.77 1.41 -13.62
C THR A 462 1.21 2.47 -14.55
N TRP A 463 -0.06 2.33 -14.93
CA TRP A 463 -0.76 3.37 -15.66
C TRP A 463 -1.03 4.58 -14.75
N ILE A 464 -0.53 5.74 -15.15
CA ILE A 464 -0.67 7.00 -14.41
C ILE A 464 -1.58 7.92 -15.22
N PRO A 465 -2.86 8.08 -14.85
CA PRO A 465 -3.80 8.92 -15.60
C PRO A 465 -3.40 10.40 -15.58
N PHE A 466 -2.83 10.87 -14.46
CA PHE A 466 -2.26 12.20 -14.32
C PHE A 466 -1.26 12.23 -13.16
N ASP A 467 -0.51 13.31 -13.05
CA ASP A 467 0.66 13.43 -12.19
C ASP A 467 0.38 13.86 -10.73
N VAL A 468 -0.81 13.60 -10.25
CA VAL A 468 -1.19 13.68 -8.84
C VAL A 468 -1.36 12.31 -8.29
N THR A 469 -0.68 12.05 -7.21
CA THR A 469 -0.86 10.81 -6.47
C THR A 469 -0.84 11.10 -4.98
N TYR A 470 -1.66 10.36 -4.27
CA TYR A 470 -1.71 10.44 -2.82
C TYR A 470 -0.52 9.73 -2.17
N ASP A 471 -0.13 8.57 -2.70
CA ASP A 471 0.95 7.72 -2.19
C ASP A 471 1.84 7.23 -3.34
N VAL A 472 2.44 6.04 -3.21
CA VAL A 472 3.30 5.44 -4.23
C VAL A 472 2.59 5.26 -5.57
N THR A 473 3.36 5.31 -6.63
CA THR A 473 2.89 5.11 -8.01
C THR A 473 3.40 3.83 -8.64
N ALA A 474 4.17 3.05 -7.91
CA ALA A 474 4.69 1.76 -8.35
C ALA A 474 4.68 0.75 -7.20
N TRP A 475 4.31 -0.50 -7.51
CA TRP A 475 4.21 -1.60 -6.55
C TRP A 475 4.47 -2.97 -7.18
N SER A 476 5.03 -3.02 -8.39
CA SER A 476 5.35 -4.26 -9.08
C SER A 476 6.18 -5.20 -8.20
N ASN A 477 5.60 -6.31 -7.77
CA ASN A 477 6.29 -7.24 -6.87
C ASN A 477 7.54 -7.88 -7.51
N PRO A 478 7.55 -8.27 -8.80
CA PRO A 478 8.75 -8.74 -9.44
C PRO A 478 9.90 -7.75 -9.39
N LEU A 479 9.62 -6.46 -9.59
CA LEU A 479 10.64 -5.41 -9.55
C LEU A 479 11.08 -5.12 -8.11
N LEU A 480 10.15 -5.00 -7.16
CA LEU A 480 10.45 -4.83 -5.73
C LEU A 480 11.35 -5.93 -5.16
N MET A 481 11.21 -7.13 -5.70
CA MET A 481 11.97 -8.32 -5.31
C MET A 481 13.17 -8.59 -6.22
N ASN A 482 13.42 -7.73 -7.20
CA ASN A 482 14.47 -7.89 -8.22
C ASN A 482 14.49 -9.29 -8.85
N LEU A 483 13.31 -9.82 -9.21
CA LEU A 483 13.17 -11.16 -9.76
C LEU A 483 13.47 -11.20 -11.26
N ASP A 484 14.01 -12.34 -11.69
CA ASP A 484 14.14 -12.66 -13.09
C ASP A 484 12.82 -13.26 -13.60
N GLY A 485 12.46 -12.93 -14.84
CA GLY A 485 11.20 -13.38 -15.43
C GLY A 485 10.63 -12.37 -16.39
N GLY A 486 9.31 -12.37 -16.54
CA GLY A 486 8.63 -11.45 -17.45
C GLY A 486 7.23 -11.92 -17.79
N TRP A 487 6.72 -11.45 -18.93
CA TRP A 487 5.36 -11.74 -19.36
C TRP A 487 5.27 -11.90 -20.89
N THR A 488 4.14 -12.45 -21.35
CA THR A 488 3.86 -12.57 -22.78
C THR A 488 2.37 -12.42 -23.08
N GLY A 489 2.08 -11.85 -24.25
CA GLY A 489 0.76 -11.87 -24.87
C GLY A 489 0.54 -13.09 -25.79
N ASP A 490 1.55 -13.92 -26.01
CA ASP A 490 1.39 -15.12 -26.81
C ASP A 490 0.44 -16.12 -26.14
N ASP A 491 -0.35 -16.82 -26.95
CA ASP A 491 -1.14 -17.97 -26.49
C ASP A 491 -0.23 -19.18 -26.36
N VAL A 492 0.20 -19.44 -25.12
CA VAL A 492 1.14 -20.54 -24.81
C VAL A 492 0.43 -21.69 -24.10
N SER A 493 0.86 -22.91 -24.36
CA SER A 493 0.35 -24.13 -23.76
C SER A 493 1.51 -24.93 -23.13
N PRO A 494 2.05 -24.47 -22.00
CA PRO A 494 3.21 -25.12 -21.39
C PRO A 494 2.89 -26.49 -20.80
N THR A 495 3.88 -27.38 -20.78
CA THR A 495 3.84 -28.58 -19.96
C THR A 495 4.23 -28.16 -18.53
N ALA A 496 3.25 -28.15 -17.62
CA ALA A 496 3.43 -27.64 -16.29
C ALA A 496 2.54 -28.37 -15.27
N ASP A 497 3.00 -28.47 -14.04
CA ASP A 497 2.22 -28.97 -12.90
C ASP A 497 1.79 -27.82 -12.00
N LEU A 498 0.64 -27.97 -11.33
CA LEU A 498 0.22 -27.02 -10.30
C LEU A 498 1.28 -26.97 -9.18
N ALA A 499 1.80 -25.80 -8.89
CA ALA A 499 2.79 -25.63 -7.83
C ALA A 499 2.17 -25.96 -6.46
N PRO A 500 2.88 -26.68 -5.60
CA PRO A 500 2.39 -26.94 -4.25
C PRO A 500 2.18 -25.66 -3.49
N GLN A 501 1.28 -25.66 -2.51
CA GLN A 501 1.10 -24.55 -1.58
C GLN A 501 2.40 -24.32 -0.80
N LEU A 502 2.99 -23.13 -0.94
CA LEU A 502 4.24 -22.82 -0.28
C LEU A 502 4.03 -22.36 1.18
N SER A 503 4.91 -22.84 2.07
CA SER A 503 5.10 -22.27 3.40
C SER A 503 5.87 -20.95 3.31
N ALA A 504 5.97 -20.20 4.41
CA ALA A 504 6.85 -19.04 4.48
C ALA A 504 8.30 -19.48 4.21
N PRO A 505 9.00 -18.86 3.23
CA PRO A 505 10.40 -19.17 3.02
C PRO A 505 11.24 -18.65 4.19
N ALA A 506 12.29 -19.39 4.55
CA ALA A 506 13.27 -18.95 5.53
C ALA A 506 14.38 -18.16 4.84
N TRP A 507 14.79 -17.05 5.41
CA TRP A 507 15.96 -16.32 4.95
C TRP A 507 17.23 -17.12 5.32
N ASN A 508 18.11 -17.31 4.35
CA ASN A 508 19.39 -17.99 4.53
C ASN A 508 20.50 -17.12 3.89
N GLY A 509 20.62 -15.88 4.33
CA GLY A 509 21.66 -14.98 3.85
C GLY A 509 23.06 -15.49 4.17
N PRO A 510 24.04 -15.29 3.28
CA PRO A 510 25.42 -15.72 3.51
C PRO A 510 26.10 -14.88 4.59
N GLY A 511 27.13 -15.44 5.23
CA GLY A 511 27.99 -14.75 6.20
C GLY A 511 27.72 -15.17 7.64
N THR A 512 28.52 -14.63 8.54
CA THR A 512 28.35 -14.80 10.00
C THR A 512 27.90 -13.46 10.59
N PRO A 513 26.75 -13.40 11.28
CA PRO A 513 26.27 -12.17 11.90
C PRO A 513 27.29 -11.56 12.85
N PRO A 514 27.61 -10.26 12.72
CA PRO A 514 28.42 -9.50 13.67
C PRO A 514 27.56 -9.08 14.87
N SER A 515 28.18 -8.45 15.87
CA SER A 515 27.45 -7.75 16.93
C SER A 515 26.85 -6.45 16.37
N VAL A 516 25.53 -6.40 16.23
CA VAL A 516 24.80 -5.27 15.64
C VAL A 516 24.23 -4.35 16.71
N GLY A 517 24.47 -3.05 16.57
CA GLY A 517 23.79 -1.99 17.32
C GLY A 517 22.78 -1.26 16.41
N LEU A 518 21.59 -0.98 16.89
CA LEU A 518 20.57 -0.20 16.17
C LEU A 518 20.35 1.13 16.90
N PHE A 519 20.59 2.23 16.20
CA PHE A 519 20.36 3.58 16.73
C PHE A 519 19.12 4.20 16.10
N GLU A 520 18.02 4.22 16.85
CA GLU A 520 16.83 4.97 16.50
C GLU A 520 17.05 6.47 16.68
N ILE A 521 16.72 7.26 15.65
CA ILE A 521 16.78 8.73 15.74
C ILE A 521 15.64 9.22 16.64
N PRO A 522 15.96 9.78 17.82
CA PRO A 522 14.96 10.08 18.84
C PRO A 522 14.05 11.25 18.43
N SER A 523 12.86 11.32 19.03
CA SER A 523 11.89 12.40 18.86
C SER A 523 11.45 12.62 17.39
N SER A 524 11.42 11.56 16.60
CA SER A 524 11.09 11.57 15.20
C SER A 524 10.14 10.41 14.89
N THR A 525 8.92 10.69 14.46
CA THR A 525 7.98 9.66 13.97
C THR A 525 8.63 8.86 12.83
N ARG A 526 9.27 9.54 11.89
CA ARG A 526 10.03 8.92 10.79
C ARG A 526 11.18 8.03 11.31
N GLY A 527 11.84 8.43 12.40
CA GLY A 527 12.88 7.62 13.06
C GLY A 527 12.32 6.36 13.71
N PHE A 528 11.17 6.46 14.36
CA PHE A 528 10.45 5.32 14.93
C PHE A 528 10.02 4.33 13.84
N GLU A 529 9.45 4.81 12.75
CA GLU A 529 9.01 4.00 11.61
C GLU A 529 10.20 3.24 10.97
N ALA A 530 11.26 3.95 10.63
CA ALA A 530 12.43 3.35 9.97
C ALA A 530 13.18 2.36 10.89
N ALA A 531 13.34 2.70 12.16
CA ALA A 531 13.94 1.78 13.13
C ALA A 531 13.03 0.57 13.42
N GLY A 532 11.71 0.78 13.45
CA GLY A 532 10.73 -0.29 13.59
C GLY A 532 10.73 -1.28 12.43
N GLN A 533 10.82 -0.79 11.20
CA GLN A 533 10.97 -1.63 10.01
C GLN A 533 12.29 -2.41 10.03
N ALA A 534 13.38 -1.79 10.50
CA ALA A 534 14.64 -2.49 10.70
C ALA A 534 14.51 -3.59 11.77
N ARG A 535 13.87 -3.32 12.92
CA ARG A 535 13.61 -4.32 13.97
C ARG A 535 12.78 -5.48 13.46
N TRP A 536 11.72 -5.18 12.68
CA TRP A 536 10.91 -6.20 12.03
C TRP A 536 11.76 -7.08 11.12
N LEU A 537 12.58 -6.47 10.25
CA LEU A 537 13.43 -7.20 9.31
C LEU A 537 14.43 -8.10 10.05
N PHE A 538 15.03 -7.61 11.14
CA PHE A 538 15.98 -8.36 11.94
C PHE A 538 15.31 -9.51 12.70
N ASN A 539 14.18 -9.25 13.37
CA ASN A 539 13.50 -10.24 14.19
C ASN A 539 12.70 -11.26 13.37
N GLU A 540 11.90 -10.79 12.41
CA GLU A 540 10.87 -11.63 11.77
C GLU A 540 11.32 -12.25 10.45
N VAL A 541 12.34 -11.66 9.80
CA VAL A 541 12.80 -12.15 8.49
C VAL A 541 14.18 -12.77 8.57
N TRP A 542 15.12 -12.12 9.25
CA TRP A 542 16.52 -12.51 9.23
C TRP A 542 16.99 -13.35 10.44
N ASP A 543 16.22 -13.36 11.51
CA ASP A 543 16.63 -13.95 12.80
C ASP A 543 18.02 -13.43 13.23
N LEU A 544 18.19 -12.09 13.16
CA LEU A 544 19.44 -11.38 13.40
C LEU A 544 19.40 -10.67 14.75
N ASP A 545 20.24 -11.13 15.69
CA ASP A 545 20.37 -10.47 16.98
C ASP A 545 20.93 -9.05 16.86
N PHE A 546 20.36 -8.13 17.62
CA PHE A 546 20.83 -6.75 17.72
C PHE A 546 20.63 -6.16 19.12
N THR A 547 21.28 -5.04 19.37
CA THR A 547 21.14 -4.26 20.61
C THR A 547 20.70 -2.84 20.26
N ASP A 548 19.62 -2.36 20.88
CA ASP A 548 19.26 -0.95 20.78
C ASP A 548 20.32 -0.10 21.48
N VAL A 549 20.89 0.89 20.80
CA VAL A 549 21.92 1.78 21.31
C VAL A 549 21.43 3.21 21.39
N THR A 550 21.85 3.91 22.42
CA THR A 550 21.49 5.31 22.66
C THR A 550 22.61 6.26 22.23
N ALA A 551 22.30 7.56 22.17
CA ALA A 551 23.32 8.59 21.97
C ALA A 551 24.41 8.59 23.06
N ALA A 552 24.09 8.13 24.27
CA ALA A 552 25.05 7.99 25.37
C ALA A 552 26.01 6.82 25.12
N ASP A 553 25.53 5.70 24.59
CA ASP A 553 26.36 4.53 24.24
C ASP A 553 27.34 4.89 23.11
N ILE A 554 26.86 5.64 22.09
CA ILE A 554 27.71 6.18 21.04
C ILE A 554 28.78 7.10 21.61
N ALA A 555 28.44 7.97 22.54
CA ALA A 555 29.40 8.86 23.21
C ALA A 555 30.40 8.12 24.10
N ALA A 556 30.06 6.91 24.57
CA ALA A 556 30.93 6.03 25.36
C ALA A 556 31.84 5.13 24.49
N GLY A 557 31.60 5.04 23.16
CA GLY A 557 32.47 4.36 22.22
C GLY A 557 31.99 2.97 21.76
N LEU A 558 30.71 2.61 21.93
CA LEU A 558 30.05 1.40 21.37
C LEU A 558 30.84 0.09 21.63
N SER A 559 31.23 -0.13 22.88
CA SER A 559 31.98 -1.35 23.25
C SER A 559 31.18 -2.61 22.96
N GLY A 560 31.76 -3.57 22.23
CA GLY A 560 31.11 -4.83 21.88
C GLY A 560 30.15 -4.75 20.70
N ILE A 561 30.12 -3.63 19.99
CA ILE A 561 29.38 -3.47 18.74
C ILE A 561 30.37 -3.43 17.57
N ASP A 562 30.14 -4.26 16.56
CA ASP A 562 30.93 -4.33 15.33
C ASP A 562 30.30 -3.48 14.22
N VAL A 563 28.97 -3.48 14.14
CA VAL A 563 28.18 -2.76 13.14
C VAL A 563 27.13 -1.90 13.81
N LEU A 564 27.13 -0.59 13.52
CA LEU A 564 26.08 0.33 13.94
C LEU A 564 25.15 0.61 12.77
N VAL A 565 23.90 0.24 12.91
CA VAL A 565 22.83 0.56 11.95
C VAL A 565 22.16 1.86 12.37
N ILE A 566 22.07 2.82 11.44
CA ILE A 566 21.39 4.10 11.65
C ILE A 566 20.33 4.25 10.57
N PRO A 567 19.06 3.86 10.85
CA PRO A 567 17.93 4.05 9.95
C PRO A 567 17.64 5.52 9.65
N ASP A 568 16.64 5.73 8.77
CA ASP A 568 16.15 7.06 8.48
C ASP A 568 15.61 7.79 9.73
N GLY A 569 15.44 9.09 9.61
CA GLY A 569 14.89 10.00 10.60
C GLY A 569 15.40 11.42 10.39
N TYR A 570 14.88 12.36 11.14
CA TYR A 570 15.33 13.76 11.02
C TYR A 570 16.74 13.93 11.61
N ALA A 571 17.73 14.08 10.73
CA ALA A 571 19.16 14.18 11.11
C ALA A 571 19.45 15.29 12.15
N ASN A 572 18.68 16.38 12.18
CA ASN A 572 18.83 17.45 13.17
C ASN A 572 18.53 16.95 14.61
N TYR A 573 17.53 16.08 14.80
CA TYR A 573 17.23 15.51 16.11
C TYR A 573 18.36 14.57 16.57
N ALA A 574 18.86 13.72 15.67
CA ALA A 574 20.03 12.89 15.98
C ALA A 574 21.25 13.73 16.33
N MET A 575 21.53 14.79 15.56
CA MET A 575 22.66 15.69 15.80
C MET A 575 22.55 16.44 17.14
N GLN A 576 21.32 16.75 17.56
CA GLN A 576 21.05 17.33 18.88
C GLN A 576 21.30 16.31 19.99
N ALA A 577 20.75 15.11 19.86
CA ALA A 577 20.88 14.04 20.84
C ALA A 577 22.35 13.60 21.02
N LEU A 578 23.09 13.43 19.93
CA LEU A 578 24.51 13.07 19.97
C LEU A 578 25.40 14.17 20.59
N GLY A 579 25.06 15.42 20.38
CA GLY A 579 25.88 16.53 20.83
C GLY A 579 27.33 16.44 20.37
N ALA A 580 28.23 17.18 20.98
CA ALA A 580 29.64 17.17 20.59
C ALA A 580 30.38 15.86 20.98
N LYS A 581 29.95 15.21 22.07
CA LYS A 581 30.55 13.95 22.54
C LYS A 581 30.16 12.78 21.66
N GLY A 582 28.87 12.60 21.36
CA GLY A 582 28.39 11.53 20.49
C GLY A 582 28.97 11.62 19.08
N LYS A 583 29.05 12.84 18.51
CA LYS A 583 29.70 13.05 17.20
C LYS A 583 31.17 12.63 17.18
N ARG A 584 31.93 12.93 18.27
CA ARG A 584 33.30 12.45 18.41
C ARG A 584 33.35 10.93 18.58
N GLY A 585 32.52 10.38 19.49
CA GLY A 585 32.45 8.95 19.72
C GLY A 585 32.20 8.16 18.43
N LEU A 586 31.25 8.63 17.59
CA LEU A 586 30.96 8.01 16.31
C LEU A 586 32.17 7.99 15.35
N ARG A 587 32.86 9.14 15.20
CA ARG A 587 34.06 9.24 14.36
C ARG A 587 35.20 8.36 14.88
N ASP A 588 35.48 8.45 16.18
CA ASP A 588 36.56 7.73 16.81
C ASP A 588 36.36 6.22 16.74
N TRP A 589 35.10 5.78 16.94
CA TRP A 589 34.71 4.37 16.85
C TRP A 589 34.88 3.83 15.41
N VAL A 590 34.42 4.54 14.38
CA VAL A 590 34.62 4.14 12.99
C VAL A 590 36.10 4.11 12.64
N ASN A 591 36.88 5.15 13.00
CA ASN A 591 38.31 5.16 12.74
C ASN A 591 39.06 3.99 13.42
N ALA A 592 38.55 3.49 14.54
CA ALA A 592 39.11 2.36 15.25
C ALA A 592 38.73 0.97 14.66
N GLY A 593 37.84 0.90 13.67
CA GLY A 593 37.45 -0.34 12.99
C GLY A 593 35.96 -0.63 12.95
N GLY A 594 35.11 0.21 13.56
CA GLY A 594 33.66 0.06 13.53
C GLY A 594 33.07 0.24 12.14
N ARG A 595 31.94 -0.39 11.86
CA ARG A 595 31.20 -0.25 10.60
C ARG A 595 29.90 0.49 10.84
N ILE A 596 29.62 1.57 10.11
CA ILE A 596 28.31 2.20 10.05
C ILE A 596 27.59 1.71 8.80
N VAL A 597 26.31 1.32 8.95
CA VAL A 597 25.36 1.10 7.85
C VAL A 597 24.20 2.03 8.08
N ALA A 598 23.98 2.97 7.17
CA ALA A 598 23.00 4.01 7.39
C ALA A 598 22.25 4.37 6.11
N TRP A 599 20.99 4.79 6.24
CA TRP A 599 20.21 5.20 5.08
C TRP A 599 19.49 6.53 5.31
N GLN A 600 19.28 7.27 4.21
CA GLN A 600 18.59 8.56 4.18
C GLN A 600 19.06 9.50 5.30
N GLY A 601 18.19 9.89 6.24
CA GLY A 601 18.55 10.76 7.37
C GLY A 601 19.66 10.21 8.26
N GLY A 602 19.71 8.88 8.45
CA GLY A 602 20.83 8.22 9.16
C GLY A 602 22.17 8.39 8.44
N ALA A 603 22.19 8.28 7.11
CA ALA A 603 23.38 8.53 6.32
C ALA A 603 23.80 10.01 6.39
N VAL A 604 22.85 10.93 6.44
CA VAL A 604 23.12 12.36 6.69
C VAL A 604 23.72 12.56 8.08
N VAL A 605 23.30 11.80 9.11
CA VAL A 605 23.90 11.84 10.45
C VAL A 605 25.37 11.42 10.39
N ALA A 606 25.71 10.33 9.71
CA ALA A 606 27.10 9.90 9.53
C ALA A 606 27.95 10.99 8.86
N ALA A 607 27.44 11.61 7.80
CA ALA A 607 28.12 12.72 7.12
C ALA A 607 28.27 13.96 8.02
N LYS A 608 27.19 14.44 8.64
CA LYS A 608 27.22 15.64 9.51
C LYS A 608 28.00 15.45 10.80
N SER A 609 28.17 14.23 11.30
CA SER A 609 29.05 13.94 12.41
C SER A 609 30.54 13.96 12.02
N GLY A 610 30.84 13.89 10.72
CA GLY A 610 32.19 13.77 10.18
C GLY A 610 32.72 12.32 10.19
N ALA A 611 31.85 11.34 10.36
CA ALA A 611 32.20 9.93 10.21
C ALA A 611 32.23 9.48 8.73
N SER A 612 31.58 10.23 7.83
CA SER A 612 31.61 10.02 6.38
C SER A 612 31.87 11.34 5.65
N THR A 613 32.38 11.24 4.43
CA THR A 613 32.57 12.38 3.50
C THR A 613 31.48 12.46 2.45
N ALA A 614 30.51 11.57 2.46
CA ALA A 614 29.35 11.58 1.57
C ALA A 614 28.62 12.93 1.63
N LYS A 615 28.08 13.36 0.49
CA LYS A 615 27.35 14.62 0.38
C LYS A 615 25.93 14.37 -0.09
N PHE A 616 24.98 15.10 0.48
CA PHE A 616 23.55 14.99 0.19
C PHE A 616 23.01 16.33 -0.31
N SER A 617 22.10 16.29 -1.25
CA SER A 617 21.38 17.46 -1.81
C SER A 617 19.91 17.10 -2.04
N GLY A 618 19.03 18.11 -2.16
CA GLY A 618 17.59 17.89 -2.40
C GLY A 618 17.29 17.11 -3.68
N SER A 619 16.13 16.47 -3.72
CA SER A 619 15.73 15.57 -4.82
C SER A 619 15.49 16.29 -6.15
N HIS A 620 14.78 17.42 -6.14
CA HIS A 620 14.31 18.14 -7.33
C HIS A 620 13.43 17.28 -8.28
N THR A 621 12.73 16.31 -7.72
CA THR A 621 11.84 15.39 -8.42
C THR A 621 10.40 15.54 -7.92
N ASN A 622 9.45 14.97 -8.64
CA ASN A 622 8.12 14.66 -8.16
C ASN A 622 7.87 13.17 -8.43
N MET A 623 8.42 12.34 -7.54
CA MET A 623 8.42 10.88 -7.62
C MET A 623 8.00 10.32 -6.25
N PRO A 624 6.72 10.32 -5.93
CA PRO A 624 6.24 10.04 -4.58
C PRO A 624 6.39 8.58 -4.15
N GLY A 625 6.80 7.73 -5.05
CA GLY A 625 7.07 6.31 -4.86
C GLY A 625 7.13 5.63 -6.21
N THR A 626 8.33 5.65 -6.80
CA THR A 626 8.63 5.17 -8.15
C THR A 626 9.72 4.12 -8.06
N LEU A 627 9.57 3.03 -8.78
CA LEU A 627 10.65 2.06 -8.94
C LEU A 627 11.61 2.55 -10.02
N VAL A 628 12.87 2.66 -9.67
CA VAL A 628 13.95 3.05 -10.58
C VAL A 628 15.01 1.96 -10.60
N ARG A 629 15.36 1.49 -11.80
CA ARG A 629 16.44 0.52 -11.94
C ARG A 629 17.80 1.21 -11.75
N VAL A 630 18.71 0.55 -11.03
CA VAL A 630 20.04 1.04 -10.70
C VAL A 630 21.09 0.06 -11.14
N SER A 631 22.25 0.57 -11.58
CA SER A 631 23.40 -0.25 -11.95
C SER A 631 24.30 -0.45 -10.73
N LEU A 632 24.67 -1.68 -10.46
CA LEU A 632 25.54 -2.07 -9.35
C LEU A 632 26.95 -2.40 -9.86
N ASP A 633 27.96 -2.06 -9.05
CA ASP A 633 29.34 -2.48 -9.31
C ASP A 633 29.49 -3.97 -8.97
N PRO A 634 29.67 -4.86 -9.98
CA PRO A 634 29.79 -6.30 -9.74
C PRO A 634 31.06 -6.69 -8.98
N ALA A 635 32.05 -5.80 -8.89
CA ALA A 635 33.24 -6.02 -8.09
C ALA A 635 33.03 -5.73 -6.61
N SER A 636 31.94 -5.05 -6.26
CA SER A 636 31.59 -4.78 -4.86
C SER A 636 31.00 -6.01 -4.18
N PRO A 637 31.51 -6.40 -3.00
CA PRO A 637 30.91 -7.48 -2.22
C PRO A 637 29.47 -7.20 -1.82
N LEU A 638 29.05 -5.92 -1.78
CA LEU A 638 27.66 -5.55 -1.49
C LEU A 638 26.69 -6.00 -2.58
N ALA A 639 27.14 -6.18 -3.82
CA ALA A 639 26.32 -6.66 -4.94
C ALA A 639 26.20 -8.20 -5.01
N ALA A 640 26.85 -8.92 -4.08
CA ALA A 640 26.81 -10.40 -4.09
C ALA A 640 25.38 -10.94 -3.97
N GLY A 641 24.99 -11.84 -4.90
CA GLY A 641 23.67 -12.43 -4.97
C GLY A 641 22.53 -11.48 -5.40
N VAL A 642 22.83 -10.20 -5.67
CA VAL A 642 21.86 -9.23 -6.20
C VAL A 642 21.91 -9.17 -7.71
N GLY A 643 23.13 -9.15 -8.27
CA GLY A 643 23.37 -9.00 -9.69
C GLY A 643 24.02 -7.66 -10.03
N VAL A 644 24.04 -7.33 -11.33
CA VAL A 644 24.59 -6.07 -11.85
C VAL A 644 23.55 -4.95 -11.91
N LEU A 645 22.27 -5.29 -11.75
CA LEU A 645 21.11 -4.38 -11.75
C LEU A 645 20.22 -4.72 -10.55
N ASP A 646 19.61 -3.70 -10.00
CA ASP A 646 18.59 -3.81 -8.95
C ASP A 646 17.50 -2.76 -9.16
N TRP A 647 16.40 -2.88 -8.44
CA TRP A 647 15.32 -1.91 -8.41
C TRP A 647 15.23 -1.27 -7.03
N VAL A 648 15.14 0.04 -7.02
CA VAL A 648 14.99 0.80 -5.79
C VAL A 648 13.66 1.54 -5.77
N MET A 649 12.99 1.56 -4.62
CA MET A 649 11.88 2.47 -4.38
C MET A 649 12.45 3.85 -4.07
N TYR A 650 12.10 4.84 -4.88
CA TYR A 650 12.53 6.22 -4.74
C TYR A 650 11.35 7.13 -4.40
N GLN A 651 11.48 7.90 -3.34
CA GLN A 651 10.42 8.78 -2.80
C GLN A 651 10.90 10.22 -2.64
N ASP A 652 11.37 10.84 -3.72
CA ASP A 652 11.98 12.18 -3.65
C ASP A 652 13.15 12.28 -2.66
N ASP A 653 13.86 11.19 -2.52
CA ASP A 653 14.99 11.05 -1.61
C ASP A 653 16.13 12.01 -1.92
N ALA A 654 16.93 12.31 -0.91
CA ALA A 654 18.12 13.13 -1.11
C ALA A 654 19.10 12.43 -2.05
N ARG A 655 19.60 13.16 -3.04
CA ARG A 655 20.65 12.67 -3.94
C ARG A 655 21.97 12.61 -3.20
N MET A 656 22.75 11.56 -3.46
CA MET A 656 24.02 11.33 -2.78
C MET A 656 25.18 11.33 -3.75
N ALA A 657 26.28 12.00 -3.35
CA ALA A 657 27.61 11.80 -3.91
C ALA A 657 28.48 11.09 -2.86
N PRO A 658 29.29 10.08 -3.25
CA PRO A 658 29.96 9.19 -2.30
C PRO A 658 31.15 9.84 -1.57
N GLY A 659 31.50 11.07 -1.89
CA GLY A 659 32.66 11.76 -1.29
C GLY A 659 33.99 11.07 -1.63
N LEU A 660 34.71 10.57 -0.61
CA LEU A 660 35.92 9.77 -0.77
C LEU A 660 35.63 8.27 -0.92
N GLY A 661 34.38 7.86 -0.75
CA GLY A 661 33.89 6.48 -0.93
C GLY A 661 33.75 6.12 -2.40
N SER A 662 33.46 4.85 -2.65
CA SER A 662 33.10 4.32 -3.96
C SER A 662 31.58 4.22 -4.09
N ALA A 663 31.02 4.60 -5.24
CA ALA A 663 29.66 4.30 -5.58
C ALA A 663 29.52 2.80 -5.86
N VAL A 664 28.67 2.11 -5.10
CA VAL A 664 28.34 0.70 -5.31
C VAL A 664 27.11 0.57 -6.21
N GLY A 665 26.15 1.45 -6.06
CA GLY A 665 24.96 1.55 -6.91
C GLY A 665 24.80 2.97 -7.44
N THR A 666 24.43 3.13 -8.71
CA THR A 666 24.21 4.42 -9.36
C THR A 666 22.95 4.41 -10.20
N PHE A 667 22.26 5.56 -10.23
CA PHE A 667 21.16 5.78 -11.16
C PHE A 667 21.70 5.97 -12.58
N PRO A 668 21.28 5.15 -13.57
CA PRO A 668 21.69 5.32 -14.97
C PRO A 668 21.11 6.61 -15.56
N ALA A 669 21.72 7.11 -16.61
CA ALA A 669 21.21 8.27 -17.34
C ALA A 669 20.01 7.87 -18.20
N PHE A 670 19.12 8.83 -18.46
CA PHE A 670 18.06 8.65 -19.45
C PHE A 670 18.66 8.34 -20.82
N GLY A 671 18.19 7.25 -21.44
CA GLY A 671 18.73 6.74 -22.70
C GLY A 671 19.89 5.77 -22.56
N ASP A 672 20.36 5.49 -21.34
CA ASP A 672 21.24 4.35 -21.06
C ASP A 672 20.44 3.04 -21.27
N PRO A 673 21.06 1.98 -21.85
CA PRO A 673 20.40 0.68 -21.97
C PRO A 673 19.89 0.08 -20.65
N ASP A 674 20.53 0.45 -19.55
CA ASP A 674 20.17 -0.02 -18.21
C ASP A 674 19.07 0.84 -17.56
N TYR A 675 18.68 1.95 -18.17
CA TYR A 675 17.62 2.81 -17.64
C TYR A 675 16.24 2.14 -17.77
N ALA A 676 15.56 2.00 -16.66
CA ALA A 676 14.16 1.57 -16.62
C ALA A 676 13.48 2.11 -15.36
N THR A 677 12.19 2.36 -15.45
CA THR A 677 11.37 2.89 -14.34
C THR A 677 9.99 2.29 -14.37
N SER A 678 9.30 2.28 -13.23
CA SER A 678 7.88 2.00 -13.10
C SER A 678 7.27 3.05 -12.18
N GLY A 679 6.13 3.63 -12.56
CA GLY A 679 5.47 4.71 -11.84
C GLY A 679 5.80 6.12 -12.37
N LEU A 680 5.48 7.14 -11.58
CA LEU A 680 5.63 8.55 -11.94
C LEU A 680 7.10 8.99 -11.92
N THR A 681 7.59 9.60 -13.01
CA THR A 681 9.03 9.86 -13.23
C THR A 681 9.39 11.33 -13.45
N ILE A 682 8.62 12.27 -12.90
CA ILE A 682 8.89 13.68 -13.10
C ILE A 682 10.19 14.09 -12.41
N GLY A 683 11.14 14.57 -13.18
CA GLY A 683 12.45 15.01 -12.68
C GLY A 683 13.48 13.88 -12.55
N VAL A 684 13.17 12.64 -12.95
CA VAL A 684 14.06 11.48 -12.85
C VAL A 684 15.45 11.70 -13.47
N GLN A 685 15.56 12.51 -14.52
CA GLN A 685 16.83 12.86 -15.16
C GLN A 685 17.83 13.53 -14.20
N THR A 686 17.36 14.10 -13.08
CA THR A 686 18.23 14.72 -12.07
C THR A 686 18.96 13.70 -11.20
N LEU A 687 18.55 12.43 -11.27
CA LEU A 687 19.19 11.33 -10.52
C LEU A 687 20.42 10.78 -11.24
N ALA A 688 20.53 10.97 -12.55
CA ALA A 688 21.57 10.38 -13.37
C ALA A 688 22.97 10.57 -12.78
N GLY A 689 23.71 9.46 -12.62
CA GLY A 689 25.06 9.43 -12.07
C GLY A 689 25.16 9.67 -10.56
N THR A 690 24.07 9.92 -9.85
CA THR A 690 24.10 9.99 -8.39
C THR A 690 24.15 8.60 -7.77
N SER A 691 24.69 8.50 -6.56
CA SER A 691 24.92 7.22 -5.89
C SER A 691 23.70 6.79 -5.09
N VAL A 692 23.29 5.53 -5.24
CA VAL A 692 22.26 4.90 -4.42
C VAL A 692 22.89 4.31 -3.16
N VAL A 693 24.01 3.61 -3.33
CA VAL A 693 24.78 3.01 -2.25
C VAL A 693 26.22 3.45 -2.40
N SER A 694 26.82 3.92 -1.32
CA SER A 694 28.23 4.25 -1.26
C SER A 694 28.95 3.47 -0.16
N ASP A 695 30.22 3.16 -0.40
CA ASP A 695 31.07 2.43 0.51
C ASP A 695 32.37 3.20 0.72
N GLU A 696 32.57 3.69 1.94
CA GLU A 696 33.69 4.55 2.31
C GLU A 696 34.55 3.91 3.39
N ALA A 697 35.85 3.70 3.11
CA ALA A 697 36.83 3.32 4.12
C ALA A 697 37.22 4.54 4.97
N VAL A 698 37.09 4.44 6.30
CA VAL A 698 37.35 5.53 7.23
C VAL A 698 38.25 5.02 8.36
N GLY A 699 39.53 5.42 8.35
CA GLY A 699 40.50 4.85 9.28
C GLY A 699 40.67 3.33 9.07
N SER A 700 40.44 2.56 10.12
CA SER A 700 40.41 1.07 10.05
C SER A 700 38.97 0.55 9.84
N GLY A 701 37.98 1.40 9.88
CA GLY A 701 36.56 1.05 9.76
C GLY A 701 35.95 1.44 8.43
N ARG A 702 34.61 1.50 8.41
CA ARG A 702 33.83 1.62 7.17
C ARG A 702 32.49 2.31 7.38
N VAL A 703 32.06 3.10 6.40
CA VAL A 703 30.71 3.66 6.35
C VAL A 703 30.04 3.29 5.04
N ILE A 704 28.92 2.58 5.14
CA ILE A 704 28.07 2.22 4.02
C ILE A 704 26.81 3.08 4.12
N SER A 705 26.57 3.88 3.11
CA SER A 705 25.44 4.83 3.07
C SER A 705 24.50 4.50 1.91
N PHE A 706 23.20 4.46 2.19
CA PHE A 706 22.14 4.37 1.19
C PHE A 706 21.44 5.73 1.08
N SER A 707 21.18 6.19 -0.13
CA SER A 707 20.38 7.40 -0.35
C SER A 707 18.89 7.14 -0.30
N ILE A 708 18.48 5.88 -0.46
CA ILE A 708 17.10 5.40 -0.44
C ILE A 708 16.84 4.62 0.85
N ASP A 709 15.57 4.28 1.12
CA ASP A 709 15.21 3.33 2.17
C ASP A 709 15.28 1.89 1.65
N PRO A 710 16.27 1.08 2.08
CA PRO A 710 16.38 -0.31 1.64
C PRO A 710 15.35 -1.23 2.30
N THR A 711 14.61 -0.75 3.31
CA THR A 711 13.63 -1.53 4.07
C THR A 711 12.18 -1.16 3.72
N PHE A 712 11.99 -0.19 2.84
CA PHE A 712 10.73 0.49 2.58
C PHE A 712 9.49 -0.41 2.74
N ARG A 713 8.71 -0.15 3.78
CA ARG A 713 7.46 -0.86 4.12
C ARG A 713 7.57 -2.40 4.13
N GLY A 714 8.78 -2.97 4.19
CA GLY A 714 8.99 -4.41 4.03
C GLY A 714 8.73 -4.95 2.62
N TRP A 715 8.65 -4.09 1.60
CA TRP A 715 8.33 -4.48 0.23
C TRP A 715 9.55 -4.80 -0.63
N THR A 716 10.67 -4.13 -0.37
CA THR A 716 11.84 -4.06 -1.25
C THR A 716 12.86 -5.17 -0.97
N GLN A 717 12.47 -6.43 -1.19
CA GLN A 717 13.36 -7.57 -0.90
C GLN A 717 14.67 -7.52 -1.71
N GLY A 718 14.66 -6.94 -2.91
CA GLY A 718 15.90 -6.72 -3.70
C GLY A 718 16.91 -5.90 -2.90
N THR A 719 16.54 -4.70 -2.45
CA THR A 719 17.42 -3.81 -1.68
C THR A 719 17.70 -4.31 -0.25
N GLN A 720 16.81 -5.12 0.34
CA GLN A 720 17.08 -5.78 1.62
C GLN A 720 18.28 -6.71 1.54
N ARG A 721 18.53 -7.36 0.40
CA ARG A 721 19.72 -8.18 0.18
C ARG A 721 21.00 -7.32 0.17
N LEU A 722 20.98 -6.13 -0.45
CA LEU A 722 22.07 -5.17 -0.34
C LEU A 722 22.34 -4.76 1.10
N LEU A 723 21.27 -4.53 1.87
CA LEU A 723 21.36 -4.18 3.29
C LEU A 723 21.94 -5.34 4.12
N TRP A 724 21.51 -6.58 3.87
CA TRP A 724 22.12 -7.77 4.49
C TRP A 724 23.60 -7.82 4.23
N ASN A 725 24.03 -7.66 2.97
CA ASN A 725 25.44 -7.67 2.59
C ASN A 725 26.24 -6.52 3.26
N ALA A 726 25.58 -5.38 3.51
CA ALA A 726 26.21 -4.27 4.22
C ALA A 726 26.42 -4.55 5.72
N ILE A 727 25.48 -5.26 6.35
CA ILE A 727 25.52 -5.56 7.80
C ILE A 727 26.33 -6.83 8.07
N VAL A 728 26.01 -7.94 7.41
CA VAL A 728 26.51 -9.27 7.70
C VAL A 728 27.62 -9.69 6.73
N GLY A 729 27.41 -9.36 5.45
CA GLY A 729 28.12 -9.94 4.30
C GLY A 729 29.58 -9.64 4.18
N PRO A 730 30.22 -10.17 3.16
CA PRO A 730 31.29 -11.16 3.26
C PRO A 730 32.37 -10.73 4.23
N ASP A 731 33.10 -11.73 4.80
CA ASP A 731 34.17 -11.58 5.81
C ASP A 731 34.91 -10.25 5.70
N PRO A 732 35.11 -9.49 6.81
CA PRO A 732 35.83 -8.20 6.83
C PRO A 732 37.16 -8.18 6.05
N ALA A 733 37.79 -9.35 5.90
CA ALA A 733 38.98 -9.51 5.05
C ALA A 733 38.75 -9.34 3.54
N GLY A 734 37.51 -9.48 3.05
CA GLY A 734 37.12 -9.27 1.64
C GLY A 734 36.99 -7.79 1.26
N PHE A 735 36.84 -6.91 2.22
CA PHE A 735 36.82 -5.45 2.01
C PHE A 735 38.24 -4.85 2.07
N GLY A 736 39.18 -5.34 1.29
CA GLY A 736 40.56 -4.83 1.25
C GLY A 736 40.64 -3.39 0.68
N PRO A 737 41.75 -2.66 0.94
CA PRO A 737 41.93 -1.25 0.56
C PRO A 737 42.12 -0.99 -0.95
N GLY A 738 41.78 -1.94 -1.82
CA GLY A 738 42.22 -1.99 -3.22
C GLY A 738 41.43 -1.20 -4.26
N LEU A 739 40.30 -0.56 -3.96
CA LEU A 739 39.40 0.04 -4.98
C LEU A 739 39.58 1.55 -5.24
N LEU A 740 40.69 2.14 -4.86
CA LEU A 740 40.92 3.62 -4.95
C LEU A 740 41.25 4.15 -6.35
N ALA A 741 41.47 3.32 -7.37
CA ALA A 741 42.06 3.78 -8.64
C ALA A 741 41.05 4.25 -9.71
N GLY A 742 39.75 3.88 -9.63
CA GLY A 742 38.73 4.28 -10.62
C GLY A 742 37.91 5.52 -10.24
N SER A 743 38.02 6.00 -8.99
CA SER A 743 37.06 6.89 -8.37
C SER A 743 37.18 8.39 -8.76
N LYS A 744 38.33 8.89 -9.17
CA LYS A 744 38.53 10.32 -9.36
C LYS A 744 37.79 10.93 -10.56
N ALA A 745 37.69 10.22 -11.67
CA ALA A 745 36.99 10.72 -12.85
C ALA A 745 35.46 10.63 -12.64
N ARG A 746 34.99 9.56 -11.97
CA ARG A 746 33.56 9.34 -11.65
C ARG A 746 33.10 10.31 -10.58
N ALA A 747 33.87 10.51 -9.50
CA ALA A 747 33.58 11.49 -8.46
C ALA A 747 33.57 12.93 -9.00
N ALA A 748 34.33 13.24 -10.04
CA ALA A 748 34.31 14.56 -10.69
C ALA A 748 33.04 14.78 -11.52
N ALA A 749 32.53 13.74 -12.21
CA ALA A 749 31.27 13.81 -12.95
C ALA A 749 30.05 13.89 -12.01
N GLU A 750 30.06 13.09 -10.95
CA GLU A 750 29.02 13.10 -9.88
C GLU A 750 29.05 14.46 -9.13
N LYS A 751 30.23 14.98 -8.83
CA LYS A 751 30.37 16.30 -8.23
C LYS A 751 29.83 17.42 -9.15
N ALA A 752 30.07 17.35 -10.45
CA ALA A 752 29.54 18.33 -11.39
C ALA A 752 28.02 18.27 -11.50
N ALA A 753 27.42 17.05 -11.49
CA ALA A 753 25.98 16.85 -11.45
C ALA A 753 25.39 17.40 -10.14
N LEU A 754 26.02 17.12 -9.00
CA LEU A 754 25.57 17.61 -7.69
C LEU A 754 25.73 19.13 -7.53
N ASP A 755 26.83 19.69 -8.00
CA ASP A 755 27.06 21.14 -7.95
C ASP A 755 26.07 21.91 -8.86
N ALA A 756 25.73 21.34 -10.02
CA ALA A 756 24.68 21.89 -10.88
C ALA A 756 23.27 21.83 -10.20
N ALA A 757 23.05 20.81 -9.41
CA ALA A 757 21.82 20.61 -8.69
C ALA A 757 21.72 21.36 -7.36
N SER A 758 22.87 21.66 -6.71
CA SER A 758 22.89 22.44 -5.47
C SER A 758 22.63 23.94 -5.67
N ALA A 759 22.55 24.39 -6.93
CA ALA A 759 22.10 25.74 -7.26
C ALA A 759 20.61 25.95 -7.09
N LEU A 760 19.83 24.88 -6.89
CA LEU A 760 18.39 24.91 -6.64
C LEU A 760 18.10 24.80 -5.12
N PRO A 761 17.06 25.44 -4.60
CA PRO A 761 16.76 25.38 -3.17
C PRO A 761 16.43 23.95 -2.70
N ASP A 762 16.89 23.60 -1.51
CA ASP A 762 16.55 22.34 -0.86
C ASP A 762 15.05 22.33 -0.48
N VAL A 763 14.29 21.49 -1.12
CA VAL A 763 12.84 21.45 -0.97
C VAL A 763 12.35 20.30 -0.09
N GLY A 764 13.18 19.64 0.71
CA GLY A 764 12.77 18.65 1.71
C GLY A 764 11.37 18.09 1.51
N SER A 765 10.75 17.53 2.48
CA SER A 765 9.31 17.21 2.39
C SER A 765 8.52 18.49 2.12
N ALA A 766 7.85 18.56 0.99
CA ALA A 766 7.09 19.72 0.54
C ALA A 766 5.70 19.32 0.05
N ILE A 767 4.70 20.07 0.47
CA ILE A 767 3.37 19.98 -0.15
C ILE A 767 3.49 20.45 -1.59
N ARG A 768 2.95 19.69 -2.54
CA ARG A 768 3.03 19.96 -3.97
C ARG A 768 1.66 20.32 -4.50
N ILE A 769 1.55 21.44 -5.17
CA ILE A 769 0.30 21.90 -5.79
C ILE A 769 0.60 22.27 -7.24
N ARG A 770 -0.12 21.69 -8.17
CA ARG A 770 0.03 21.91 -9.59
C ARG A 770 -1.23 22.53 -10.19
N VAL A 771 -1.04 23.53 -11.00
CA VAL A 771 -2.15 24.28 -11.63
C VAL A 771 -1.78 24.64 -13.06
N SER A 772 -2.78 25.02 -13.86
CA SER A 772 -2.52 25.58 -15.17
C SER A 772 -1.63 26.83 -15.06
N ARG A 773 -0.86 27.12 -16.07
CA ARG A 773 -0.03 28.36 -16.10
C ARG A 773 -0.86 29.63 -15.99
N ALA A 774 -2.10 29.59 -16.46
CA ALA A 774 -3.03 30.73 -16.34
C ALA A 774 -3.38 31.01 -14.87
N ASP A 775 -3.50 29.99 -14.05
CA ASP A 775 -3.89 30.12 -12.65
C ASP A 775 -2.69 30.36 -11.70
N ALA A 776 -1.46 30.23 -12.20
CA ALA A 776 -0.25 30.26 -11.38
C ALA A 776 -0.09 31.52 -10.54
N ALA A 777 -0.46 32.70 -11.08
CA ALA A 777 -0.34 33.96 -10.33
C ALA A 777 -1.36 34.05 -9.18
N ALA A 778 -2.59 33.61 -9.39
CA ALA A 778 -3.62 33.55 -8.37
C ALA A 778 -3.28 32.51 -7.28
N THR A 779 -2.80 31.34 -7.70
CA THR A 779 -2.34 30.28 -6.81
C THR A 779 -1.19 30.76 -5.92
N ALA A 780 -0.15 31.37 -6.49
CA ALA A 780 0.97 31.93 -5.73
C ALA A 780 0.51 32.90 -4.63
N LYS A 781 -0.49 33.74 -4.93
CA LYS A 781 -1.02 34.72 -3.97
C LYS A 781 -1.78 34.04 -2.82
N ILE A 782 -2.49 32.95 -3.09
CA ILE A 782 -3.20 32.17 -2.06
C ILE A 782 -2.19 31.45 -1.18
N LEU A 783 -1.23 30.77 -1.78
CA LEU A 783 -0.23 29.97 -1.06
C LEU A 783 0.70 30.84 -0.19
N ALA A 784 1.09 32.02 -0.66
CA ALA A 784 1.91 32.96 0.11
C ALA A 784 1.23 33.45 1.42
N ARG A 785 -0.08 33.29 1.56
CA ARG A 785 -0.78 33.60 2.81
C ARG A 785 -0.67 32.46 3.84
N ARG A 786 -0.32 31.27 3.40
CA ARG A 786 -0.30 30.06 4.21
C ARG A 786 1.13 29.60 4.55
N SER A 787 2.11 29.95 3.75
CA SER A 787 3.51 29.62 3.98
C SER A 787 4.43 30.75 3.54
N SER A 788 5.50 30.96 4.29
CA SER A 788 6.55 31.93 3.93
C SER A 788 7.53 31.38 2.87
N GLU A 789 7.47 30.09 2.59
CA GLU A 789 8.37 29.44 1.64
C GLU A 789 7.55 28.67 0.59
N VAL A 790 7.20 29.37 -0.48
CA VAL A 790 6.55 28.79 -1.64
C VAL A 790 7.50 28.89 -2.81
N ILE A 791 7.91 27.72 -3.33
CA ILE A 791 8.75 27.63 -4.53
C ILE A 791 7.84 27.40 -5.73
N ARG A 792 8.03 28.18 -6.77
CA ARG A 792 7.32 28.07 -8.02
C ARG A 792 8.23 27.49 -9.11
N ILE A 793 7.77 26.47 -9.80
CA ILE A 793 8.46 25.82 -10.91
C ILE A 793 7.53 25.82 -12.13
N ASP A 794 7.89 26.53 -13.18
CA ASP A 794 7.10 26.57 -14.41
C ASP A 794 7.46 25.36 -15.32
N LEU A 795 6.48 24.57 -15.66
CA LEU A 795 6.59 23.32 -16.41
C LEU A 795 5.80 23.42 -17.73
N GLY A 796 6.25 24.29 -18.64
CA GLY A 796 5.55 24.49 -19.92
C GLY A 796 4.18 25.15 -19.76
N ASN A 797 3.10 24.43 -19.95
CA ASN A 797 1.72 24.94 -19.82
C ASN A 797 1.21 24.95 -18.38
N GLU A 798 1.98 24.43 -17.44
CA GLU A 798 1.61 24.24 -16.06
C GLU A 798 2.63 24.86 -15.10
N THR A 799 2.24 25.01 -13.86
CA THR A 799 3.11 25.49 -12.79
C THR A 799 2.96 24.64 -11.55
N LEU A 800 4.06 24.10 -11.08
CA LEU A 800 4.17 23.39 -9.81
C LEU A 800 4.55 24.36 -8.69
N PHE A 801 3.81 24.33 -7.60
CA PHE A 801 4.17 25.00 -6.35
C PHE A 801 4.61 23.97 -5.32
N LEU A 802 5.76 24.21 -4.70
CA LEU A 802 6.27 23.45 -3.58
C LEU A 802 6.19 24.34 -2.34
N ILE A 803 5.54 23.84 -1.30
CA ILE A 803 5.42 24.55 -0.03
C ILE A 803 6.28 23.81 0.97
N ALA A 804 7.45 24.38 1.27
CA ALA A 804 8.33 23.82 2.28
C ALA A 804 7.74 24.02 3.67
N ASN A 805 7.75 22.99 4.50
CA ASN A 805 7.33 23.09 5.89
C ASN A 805 8.55 22.97 6.82
N LYS A 806 8.63 23.87 7.78
CA LYS A 806 9.76 23.92 8.76
C LYS A 806 9.48 23.22 10.08
N LYS A 807 8.28 22.63 10.26
CA LYS A 807 7.86 21.95 11.49
C LYS A 807 7.32 20.57 11.22
N ASP A 808 7.38 19.71 12.20
CA ASP A 808 6.93 18.30 12.15
C ASP A 808 5.59 18.10 11.43
N LEU A 809 5.60 17.18 10.48
CA LEU A 809 4.74 17.16 9.30
C LEU A 809 3.46 16.32 9.40
N SER A 810 3.15 15.66 10.50
CA SER A 810 2.10 14.62 10.48
C SER A 810 0.65 15.13 10.59
N VAL A 811 0.39 16.23 11.29
CA VAL A 811 -0.98 16.76 11.50
C VAL A 811 -1.16 18.14 10.87
N GLU A 812 -0.18 19.04 10.97
CA GLU A 812 -0.26 20.40 10.41
C GLU A 812 -0.21 20.46 8.89
N GLU A 813 0.42 19.48 8.23
CA GLU A 813 0.49 19.43 6.76
C GLU A 813 -0.86 19.15 6.12
N SER A 814 -1.60 18.19 6.64
CA SER A 814 -2.96 17.90 6.19
C SER A 814 -3.86 19.13 6.32
N ALA A 815 -3.72 19.88 7.42
CA ALA A 815 -4.51 21.09 7.65
C ALA A 815 -4.13 22.23 6.68
N VAL A 816 -2.83 22.47 6.46
CA VAL A 816 -2.35 23.50 5.51
C VAL A 816 -2.71 23.13 4.09
N PHE A 817 -2.56 21.88 3.71
CA PHE A 817 -2.94 21.35 2.41
C PHE A 817 -4.44 21.50 2.17
N THR A 818 -5.25 21.04 3.12
CA THR A 818 -6.73 21.13 3.04
C THR A 818 -7.20 22.58 2.91
N LEU A 819 -6.64 23.47 3.70
CA LEU A 819 -7.00 24.90 3.64
C LEU A 819 -6.56 25.52 2.31
N ALA A 820 -5.39 25.16 1.79
CA ALA A 820 -4.92 25.63 0.49
C ALA A 820 -5.81 25.15 -0.64
N ILE A 821 -6.14 23.85 -0.69
CA ILE A 821 -7.05 23.25 -1.68
C ILE A 821 -8.43 23.92 -1.64
N ARG A 822 -8.96 24.16 -0.45
CA ARG A 822 -10.26 24.82 -0.27
C ARG A 822 -10.26 26.25 -0.79
N GLU A 823 -9.22 27.03 -0.50
CA GLU A 823 -9.11 28.42 -0.98
C GLU A 823 -8.92 28.46 -2.51
N LEU A 824 -8.18 27.52 -3.08
CA LEU A 824 -8.01 27.40 -4.52
C LEU A 824 -9.34 27.07 -5.20
N GLY A 825 -10.09 26.13 -4.67
CA GLY A 825 -11.43 25.79 -5.16
C GLY A 825 -12.41 26.97 -5.04
N GLN A 826 -12.39 27.72 -3.92
CA GLN A 826 -13.22 28.93 -3.74
C GLN A 826 -12.83 30.06 -4.69
N ALA A 827 -11.57 30.10 -5.12
CA ALA A 827 -11.08 31.06 -6.12
C ALA A 827 -11.36 30.61 -7.58
N GLY A 828 -12.03 29.46 -7.78
CA GLY A 828 -12.32 28.92 -9.09
C GLY A 828 -11.10 28.37 -9.83
N ILE A 829 -10.03 28.07 -9.11
CA ILE A 829 -8.80 27.52 -9.65
C ILE A 829 -8.95 26.00 -9.73
N SER A 830 -8.88 25.45 -10.95
CA SER A 830 -8.84 24.01 -11.16
C SER A 830 -7.45 23.50 -10.85
N LEU A 831 -7.35 22.56 -9.92
CA LEU A 831 -6.11 21.85 -9.65
C LEU A 831 -5.89 20.82 -10.76
N ILE A 832 -4.69 20.84 -11.33
CA ILE A 832 -4.22 19.73 -12.17
C ILE A 832 -3.75 18.63 -11.24
N ALA A 833 -3.10 19.04 -10.15
CA ALA A 833 -2.52 18.08 -9.21
C ALA A 833 -2.27 18.68 -7.82
N ALA A 834 -2.46 17.86 -6.77
CA ALA A 834 -2.03 18.22 -5.42
C ALA A 834 -1.62 16.97 -4.63
N SER A 835 -0.50 17.01 -3.93
CA SER A 835 -0.03 15.91 -3.07
C SER A 835 0.67 16.41 -1.81
N VAL A 836 0.56 15.63 -0.74
CA VAL A 836 1.38 15.76 0.48
C VAL A 836 2.39 14.62 0.48
N PRO A 837 3.66 14.86 0.85
CA PRO A 837 4.71 13.84 0.81
C PRO A 837 4.40 12.60 1.64
#